data_6746be919259f2a409fb5cc2da052cc0
#
_entry.id   6746be919259f2a409fb5cc2da052cc0
#
_cell.length_a   1.000
_cell.length_b   1.000
_cell.length_c   1.000
_cell.angle_alpha   90.00
_cell.angle_beta   90.00
_cell.angle_gamma   90.00
#
_symmetry.space_group_name_H-M   'P 1'
#
loop_
_entity.id
_entity.type
_entity.pdbx_description
1 polymer ?
#
loop_
_entity_poly.entity_id
_entity_poly.type
_entity_poly.pdbx_seq_one_letter_code
_entity_poly.pdbx_strand_id
1 'polypeptide(L)'
;MREFSSMIAGTLRLRVQQVETVIDLLEEGSTIPFIARYRKDKTDNLDEVVIQQIQDQAKFLKEFTERKTFIEKTITEQGKMTDALQAKLDKATTINELEDIYLPYKPKRKTKAQTARENGLEPLALLLLEQKDIAVNEQAATFINDKIATAEDALQGARDIISEMVNEDAAVRAKLRKYFEDEALVKSTVMKDKETEGIKFKDYFDFSEPVHKIPSHRILAILRGFTEGVLKMSIEPEEELAIELIDSLYIKGMNESTAQVKKAIKDAYKRLLQPSLETEFRSQLKQKGDEEAITVFAENLRQLLLSSPLGSKRILAIDPGYRTGCKIVCLDEKGDLQTTDLIFIHEPNKLYTSEQTIRHLVNAFQTQVFAIGDGTAGRETEQFIKKLNLGLPVFLVNEDGASIYSASEVAREEFPDKDITVRGAVSIGRRLMDPLAELVKIDPKSIGVGQYQHDVNQMRLKERLDQTVVSCVNQVGVNLNTASKNLLSYVSGINSGIAENIVKYRNEIGRFTSRKQLLKVPRLGEKAFEQCAGFLRIPDGENALDKSAVHPEAYAVVEKMAADLQLKLEELVGNETTIKQIPAKKYVTETIGELTINDILKELVKPGLDPRSEVQAFEYANIFSIDEVTAGMVIPGVVTNLTRFGAFVDIGVKQDGLVHVSEISHEYITDPAEKLKLNDKVMVKVVEVDLQRKRIALSIKQTQEAPAKAERHKVQGQATRFKKEEDLSNLTVNDALAALKKKFGK
;
A
#
# COMPACT_ATOMS: atom_id res chain seq x y z
N MET A 1 12.86 -23.45 0.93
CA MET A 1 11.53 -22.88 0.58
C MET A 1 10.82 -23.61 -0.59
N ARG A 2 11.53 -24.46 -1.33
CA ARG A 2 10.92 -25.27 -2.44
C ARG A 2 9.75 -26.15 -2.01
N GLU A 3 9.72 -26.62 -0.77
CA GLU A 3 8.64 -27.43 -0.19
C GLU A 3 7.25 -26.74 -0.27
N PHE A 4 7.24 -25.40 -0.35
CA PHE A 4 6.01 -24.60 -0.44
C PHE A 4 5.57 -24.32 -1.88
N SER A 5 6.37 -24.68 -2.89
CA SER A 5 6.15 -24.29 -4.29
C SER A 5 4.79 -24.72 -4.82
N SER A 6 4.35 -25.93 -4.47
CA SER A 6 3.05 -26.46 -4.90
C SER A 6 1.87 -25.67 -4.29
N MET A 7 1.97 -25.29 -3.02
CA MET A 7 0.94 -24.51 -2.32
C MET A 7 0.86 -23.07 -2.89
N ILE A 8 2.03 -22.44 -3.08
CA ILE A 8 2.13 -21.09 -3.66
C ILE A 8 1.56 -21.08 -5.08
N ALA A 9 1.93 -22.08 -5.90
CA ALA A 9 1.46 -22.22 -7.26
C ALA A 9 -0.08 -22.35 -7.33
N GLY A 10 -0.66 -23.15 -6.41
CA GLY A 10 -2.12 -23.29 -6.29
C GLY A 10 -2.81 -21.98 -5.91
N THR A 11 -2.25 -21.25 -4.94
CA THR A 11 -2.81 -19.97 -4.46
C THR A 11 -2.75 -18.88 -5.53
N LEU A 12 -1.61 -18.75 -6.23
CA LEU A 12 -1.38 -17.71 -7.22
C LEU A 12 -1.79 -18.12 -8.64
N ARG A 13 -2.29 -19.35 -8.83
CA ARG A 13 -2.67 -19.92 -10.13
C ARG A 13 -1.52 -19.93 -11.14
N LEU A 14 -0.32 -20.27 -10.64
CA LEU A 14 0.91 -20.39 -11.42
C LEU A 14 1.29 -21.86 -11.63
N ARG A 15 2.25 -22.10 -12.51
CA ARG A 15 2.89 -23.42 -12.64
C ARG A 15 3.91 -23.60 -11.51
N VAL A 16 4.00 -24.81 -10.95
CA VAL A 16 4.94 -25.13 -9.87
C VAL A 16 6.39 -24.77 -10.26
N GLN A 17 6.78 -25.11 -11.51
CA GLN A 17 8.11 -24.82 -12.04
C GLN A 17 8.46 -23.32 -12.05
N GLN A 18 7.47 -22.44 -12.32
CA GLN A 18 7.69 -20.98 -12.26
C GLN A 18 8.01 -20.53 -10.84
N VAL A 19 7.25 -21.05 -9.86
CA VAL A 19 7.45 -20.72 -8.44
C VAL A 19 8.81 -21.24 -7.94
N GLU A 20 9.16 -22.48 -8.27
CA GLU A 20 10.47 -23.06 -7.92
C GLU A 20 11.61 -22.22 -8.49
N THR A 21 11.55 -21.86 -9.77
CA THR A 21 12.57 -21.05 -10.43
C THR A 21 12.74 -19.68 -9.74
N VAL A 22 11.62 -19.02 -9.37
CA VAL A 22 11.68 -17.74 -8.67
C VAL A 22 12.29 -17.91 -7.28
N ILE A 23 11.90 -18.94 -6.55
CA ILE A 23 12.44 -19.21 -5.20
C ILE A 23 13.97 -19.46 -5.28
N ASP A 24 14.42 -20.28 -6.24
CA ASP A 24 15.84 -20.54 -6.43
C ASP A 24 16.63 -19.26 -6.73
N LEU A 25 16.14 -18.45 -7.68
CA LEU A 25 16.78 -17.19 -8.03
C LEU A 25 16.85 -16.21 -6.83
N LEU A 26 15.80 -16.16 -6.00
CA LEU A 26 15.80 -15.35 -4.77
C LEU A 26 16.76 -15.92 -3.71
N GLU A 27 16.84 -17.24 -3.54
CA GLU A 27 17.79 -17.90 -2.63
C GLU A 27 19.24 -17.73 -3.10
N GLU A 28 19.48 -17.69 -4.39
CA GLU A 28 20.75 -17.33 -4.99
C GLU A 28 21.12 -15.84 -4.78
N GLY A 29 20.17 -15.02 -4.28
CA GLY A 29 20.33 -13.60 -3.97
C GLY A 29 20.10 -12.68 -5.17
N SER A 30 19.35 -13.15 -6.18
CA SER A 30 18.86 -12.28 -7.25
C SER A 30 17.76 -11.37 -6.71
N THR A 31 17.75 -10.11 -7.14
CA THR A 31 16.75 -9.13 -6.75
C THR A 31 15.52 -9.22 -7.64
N ILE A 32 14.36 -8.81 -7.13
CA ILE A 32 13.09 -8.85 -7.86
C ILE A 32 13.18 -8.08 -9.20
N PRO A 33 13.68 -6.82 -9.27
CA PRO A 33 13.79 -6.12 -10.54
C PRO A 33 14.70 -6.83 -11.55
N PHE A 34 15.79 -7.44 -11.07
CA PHE A 34 16.67 -8.21 -11.93
C PHE A 34 16.00 -9.45 -12.51
N ILE A 35 15.30 -10.23 -11.68
CA ILE A 35 14.54 -11.41 -12.11
C ILE A 35 13.49 -11.02 -13.16
N ALA A 36 12.66 -10.01 -12.84
CA ALA A 36 11.59 -9.56 -13.72
C ALA A 36 12.08 -9.02 -15.06
N ARG A 37 13.27 -8.43 -15.12
CA ARG A 37 13.78 -7.81 -16.34
C ARG A 37 14.72 -8.74 -17.13
N TYR A 38 15.63 -9.45 -16.46
CA TYR A 38 16.71 -10.18 -17.11
C TYR A 38 16.63 -11.72 -17.00
N ARG A 39 15.59 -12.25 -16.33
CA ARG A 39 15.35 -13.69 -16.18
C ARG A 39 13.96 -14.10 -16.66
N LYS A 40 13.35 -13.30 -17.57
CA LYS A 40 12.00 -13.51 -18.10
C LYS A 40 11.80 -14.88 -18.72
N ASP A 41 12.76 -15.33 -19.51
CA ASP A 41 12.68 -16.64 -20.16
C ASP A 41 12.70 -17.80 -19.16
N LYS A 42 13.37 -17.64 -18.01
CA LYS A 42 13.39 -18.64 -16.94
C LYS A 42 12.08 -18.67 -16.15
N THR A 43 11.46 -17.51 -15.94
CA THR A 43 10.24 -17.36 -15.13
C THR A 43 8.96 -17.39 -15.98
N ASP A 44 9.10 -17.51 -17.33
CA ASP A 44 7.97 -17.43 -18.27
C ASP A 44 7.21 -16.10 -18.13
N ASN A 45 7.98 -15.01 -18.18
CA ASN A 45 7.52 -13.61 -18.20
C ASN A 45 6.73 -13.18 -16.94
N LEU A 46 7.10 -13.64 -15.74
CA LEU A 46 6.54 -13.12 -14.50
C LEU A 46 7.01 -11.68 -14.29
N ASP A 47 6.09 -10.82 -13.90
CA ASP A 47 6.36 -9.43 -13.55
C ASP A 47 6.82 -9.26 -12.07
N GLU A 48 7.25 -8.05 -11.70
CA GLU A 48 7.71 -7.74 -10.34
C GLU A 48 6.64 -7.99 -9.29
N VAL A 49 5.35 -7.77 -9.62
CA VAL A 49 4.24 -7.93 -8.66
C VAL A 49 4.05 -9.40 -8.32
N VAL A 50 4.04 -10.26 -9.32
CA VAL A 50 3.88 -11.71 -9.13
C VAL A 50 5.09 -12.30 -8.41
N ILE A 51 6.31 -11.88 -8.76
CA ILE A 51 7.54 -12.33 -8.07
C ILE A 51 7.52 -11.91 -6.60
N GLN A 52 7.07 -10.68 -6.29
CA GLN A 52 6.90 -10.22 -4.91
C GLN A 52 5.85 -11.06 -4.17
N GLN A 53 4.72 -11.37 -4.79
CA GLN A 53 3.69 -12.24 -4.19
C GLN A 53 4.22 -13.63 -3.87
N ILE A 54 5.07 -14.21 -4.73
CA ILE A 54 5.73 -15.49 -4.46
C ILE A 54 6.62 -15.38 -3.22
N GLN A 55 7.42 -14.32 -3.11
CA GLN A 55 8.30 -14.07 -1.96
C GLN A 55 7.49 -13.91 -0.66
N ASP A 56 6.42 -13.10 -0.70
CA ASP A 56 5.56 -12.85 0.47
C ASP A 56 4.85 -14.12 0.93
N GLN A 57 4.34 -14.93 0.00
CA GLN A 57 3.72 -16.23 0.30
C GLN A 57 4.73 -17.23 0.87
N ALA A 58 5.94 -17.28 0.33
CA ALA A 58 7.00 -18.16 0.84
C ALA A 58 7.39 -17.77 2.28
N LYS A 59 7.48 -16.46 2.58
CA LYS A 59 7.73 -15.96 3.94
C LYS A 59 6.60 -16.34 4.89
N PHE A 60 5.36 -16.13 4.49
CA PHE A 60 4.18 -16.50 5.29
C PHE A 60 4.14 -18.00 5.60
N LEU A 61 4.35 -18.87 4.61
CA LEU A 61 4.33 -20.31 4.79
C LEU A 61 5.49 -20.80 5.69
N LYS A 62 6.63 -20.14 5.61
CA LYS A 62 7.74 -20.39 6.52
C LYS A 62 7.36 -20.07 7.97
N GLU A 63 6.83 -18.87 8.22
CA GLU A 63 6.37 -18.44 9.55
C GLU A 63 5.27 -19.38 10.09
N PHE A 64 4.31 -19.77 9.24
CA PHE A 64 3.27 -20.74 9.58
C PHE A 64 3.86 -22.11 10.00
N THR A 65 4.81 -22.62 9.22
CA THR A 65 5.44 -23.93 9.49
C THR A 65 6.29 -23.88 10.75
N GLU A 66 7.06 -22.82 10.96
CA GLU A 66 7.82 -22.60 12.19
C GLU A 66 6.88 -22.55 13.41
N ARG A 67 5.76 -21.86 13.29
CA ARG A 67 4.75 -21.78 14.36
C ARG A 67 4.11 -23.12 14.66
N LYS A 68 3.73 -23.88 13.62
CA LYS A 68 3.19 -25.25 13.74
C LYS A 68 4.18 -26.16 14.46
N THR A 69 5.44 -26.19 14.03
CA THR A 69 6.51 -27.00 14.63
C THR A 69 6.73 -26.64 16.10
N PHE A 70 6.69 -25.35 16.44
CA PHE A 70 6.79 -24.90 17.83
C PHE A 70 5.64 -25.46 18.68
N ILE A 71 4.42 -25.42 18.17
CA ILE A 71 3.21 -25.92 18.86
C ILE A 71 3.32 -27.44 19.05
N GLU A 72 3.64 -28.19 18.01
CA GLU A 72 3.82 -29.64 18.04
C GLU A 72 4.85 -30.05 19.08
N LYS A 73 6.01 -29.41 19.08
CA LYS A 73 7.07 -29.62 20.04
C LYS A 73 6.61 -29.39 21.48
N THR A 74 5.95 -28.22 21.70
CA THR A 74 5.51 -27.84 23.05
C THR A 74 4.46 -28.79 23.62
N ILE A 75 3.50 -29.25 22.80
CA ILE A 75 2.47 -30.22 23.23
C ILE A 75 3.09 -31.59 23.47
N THR A 76 4.04 -32.00 22.64
CA THR A 76 4.77 -33.28 22.81
C THR A 76 5.60 -33.29 24.09
N GLU A 77 6.32 -32.22 24.42
CA GLU A 77 7.07 -32.03 25.65
C GLU A 77 6.18 -32.10 26.90
N GLN A 78 4.92 -31.69 26.79
CA GLN A 78 3.91 -31.83 27.85
C GLN A 78 3.36 -33.28 27.97
N GLY A 79 3.73 -34.19 27.07
CA GLY A 79 3.21 -35.57 27.04
C GLY A 79 1.72 -35.64 26.65
N LYS A 80 1.17 -34.61 25.99
CA LYS A 80 -0.24 -34.51 25.67
C LYS A 80 -0.56 -34.67 24.16
N MET A 81 0.45 -34.97 23.34
CA MET A 81 0.24 -35.19 21.91
C MET A 81 -0.50 -36.53 21.70
N THR A 82 -1.52 -36.50 20.86
CA THR A 82 -2.29 -37.68 20.43
C THR A 82 -2.44 -37.68 18.92
N ASP A 83 -2.71 -38.83 18.30
CA ASP A 83 -2.90 -38.95 16.84
C ASP A 83 -4.04 -38.06 16.35
N ALA A 84 -5.14 -37.94 17.13
CA ALA A 84 -6.26 -37.07 16.80
C ALA A 84 -5.88 -35.57 16.82
N LEU A 85 -5.00 -35.18 17.75
CA LEU A 85 -4.51 -33.83 17.87
C LEU A 85 -3.54 -33.48 16.73
N GLN A 86 -2.63 -34.41 16.40
CA GLN A 86 -1.74 -34.27 15.26
C GLN A 86 -2.53 -34.11 13.95
N ALA A 87 -3.55 -34.94 13.74
CA ALA A 87 -4.41 -34.82 12.56
C ALA A 87 -5.16 -33.48 12.48
N LYS A 88 -5.48 -32.85 13.63
CA LYS A 88 -6.06 -31.48 13.65
C LYS A 88 -5.01 -30.44 13.26
N LEU A 89 -3.79 -30.52 13.80
CA LEU A 89 -2.68 -29.62 13.45
C LEU A 89 -2.31 -29.75 11.97
N ASP A 90 -2.37 -30.96 11.39
CA ASP A 90 -2.07 -31.19 9.98
C ASP A 90 -3.13 -30.60 9.02
N LYS A 91 -4.37 -30.49 9.49
CA LYS A 91 -5.48 -29.89 8.73
C LYS A 91 -5.57 -28.37 8.87
N ALA A 92 -4.90 -27.79 9.84
CA ALA A 92 -4.91 -26.35 10.04
C ALA A 92 -4.26 -25.63 8.86
N THR A 93 -4.92 -24.60 8.38
CA THR A 93 -4.50 -23.79 7.23
C THR A 93 -4.18 -22.34 7.60
N THR A 94 -4.56 -21.91 8.78
CA THR A 94 -4.35 -20.56 9.29
C THR A 94 -3.66 -20.56 10.65
N ILE A 95 -2.95 -19.47 10.96
CA ILE A 95 -2.33 -19.27 12.28
C ILE A 95 -3.40 -19.29 13.38
N ASN A 96 -4.59 -18.73 13.13
CA ASN A 96 -5.66 -18.71 14.11
C ASN A 96 -6.15 -20.12 14.47
N GLU A 97 -6.29 -21.00 13.48
CA GLU A 97 -6.62 -22.41 13.73
C GLU A 97 -5.55 -23.11 14.56
N LEU A 98 -4.27 -22.86 14.28
CA LEU A 98 -3.16 -23.40 15.09
C LEU A 98 -3.22 -22.87 16.53
N GLU A 99 -3.49 -21.59 16.71
CA GLU A 99 -3.60 -20.96 18.02
C GLU A 99 -4.80 -21.47 18.83
N ASP A 100 -5.94 -21.74 18.20
CA ASP A 100 -7.11 -22.33 18.86
C ASP A 100 -6.82 -23.76 19.34
N ILE A 101 -6.16 -24.58 18.50
CA ILE A 101 -5.75 -25.92 18.87
C ILE A 101 -4.73 -25.89 20.03
N TYR A 102 -3.85 -24.89 20.04
CA TYR A 102 -2.82 -24.73 21.07
C TYR A 102 -3.36 -24.12 22.38
N LEU A 103 -4.48 -23.43 22.35
CA LEU A 103 -5.01 -22.66 23.48
C LEU A 103 -5.11 -23.44 24.80
N PRO A 104 -5.60 -24.71 24.84
CA PRO A 104 -5.66 -25.52 26.06
C PRO A 104 -4.26 -25.85 26.64
N TYR A 105 -3.22 -25.79 25.83
CA TYR A 105 -1.84 -26.22 26.19
C TYR A 105 -0.92 -25.02 26.50
N LYS A 106 -1.37 -23.79 26.28
CA LYS A 106 -0.62 -22.59 26.61
C LYS A 106 -0.41 -22.44 28.11
N PRO A 107 0.79 -22.03 28.56
CA PRO A 107 1.00 -21.64 29.95
C PRO A 107 0.00 -20.51 30.34
N LYS A 108 -0.80 -20.75 31.35
CA LYS A 108 -1.84 -19.81 31.81
C LYS A 108 -1.39 -19.09 33.08
N ARG A 109 -1.85 -17.85 33.23
CA ARG A 109 -1.87 -17.19 34.54
C ARG A 109 -2.96 -17.84 35.40
N LYS A 110 -2.90 -17.70 36.73
CA LYS A 110 -3.91 -18.25 37.63
C LYS A 110 -5.32 -17.72 37.25
N THR A 111 -6.16 -18.63 36.71
CA THR A 111 -7.54 -18.33 36.30
C THR A 111 -8.51 -18.71 37.40
N LYS A 112 -9.77 -18.23 37.32
CA LYS A 112 -10.84 -18.69 38.22
C LYS A 112 -11.05 -20.20 38.11
N ALA A 113 -11.06 -20.73 36.90
CA ALA A 113 -11.17 -22.16 36.65
C ALA A 113 -9.99 -22.96 37.24
N GLN A 114 -8.74 -22.44 37.13
CA GLN A 114 -7.58 -23.06 37.75
C GLN A 114 -7.71 -23.11 39.27
N THR A 115 -8.15 -21.99 39.87
CA THR A 115 -8.44 -21.95 41.32
C THR A 115 -9.52 -22.95 41.73
N ALA A 116 -10.58 -23.09 40.93
CA ALA A 116 -11.67 -24.06 41.16
C ALA A 116 -11.16 -25.50 41.03
N ARG A 117 -10.28 -25.83 40.09
CA ARG A 117 -9.63 -27.16 39.97
C ARG A 117 -8.74 -27.43 41.18
N GLU A 118 -7.93 -26.49 41.64
CA GLU A 118 -7.09 -26.61 42.83
C GLU A 118 -7.93 -26.81 44.12
N ASN A 119 -9.16 -26.36 44.11
CA ASN A 119 -10.15 -26.59 45.18
C ASN A 119 -10.94 -27.90 45.03
N GLY A 120 -10.63 -28.73 44.02
CA GLY A 120 -11.22 -30.05 43.83
C GLY A 120 -12.57 -30.09 43.15
N LEU A 121 -12.98 -29.03 42.43
CA LEU A 121 -14.33 -28.90 41.83
C LEU A 121 -14.42 -29.48 40.39
N GLU A 122 -13.36 -30.01 39.83
CA GLU A 122 -13.38 -30.58 38.48
C GLU A 122 -14.35 -31.79 38.34
N PRO A 123 -14.43 -32.74 39.31
CA PRO A 123 -15.42 -33.80 39.23
C PRO A 123 -16.87 -33.31 39.21
N LEU A 124 -17.20 -32.23 39.94
CA LEU A 124 -18.52 -31.59 39.89
C LEU A 124 -18.81 -30.96 38.52
N ALA A 125 -17.83 -30.29 37.93
CA ALA A 125 -17.95 -29.71 36.61
C ALA A 125 -18.22 -30.79 35.54
N LEU A 126 -17.47 -31.89 35.56
CA LEU A 126 -17.69 -33.03 34.66
C LEU A 126 -19.07 -33.69 34.85
N LEU A 127 -19.53 -33.87 36.11
CA LEU A 127 -20.81 -34.41 36.42
C LEU A 127 -21.95 -33.52 35.85
N LEU A 128 -21.83 -32.19 35.97
CA LEU A 128 -22.78 -31.25 35.37
C LEU A 128 -22.80 -31.31 33.84
N LEU A 129 -21.63 -31.52 33.19
CA LEU A 129 -21.51 -31.65 31.75
C LEU A 129 -22.14 -32.93 31.18
N GLU A 130 -22.30 -34.00 32.00
CA GLU A 130 -23.03 -35.18 31.59
C GLU A 130 -24.53 -34.88 31.41
N GLN A 131 -25.04 -33.82 32.07
CA GLN A 131 -26.41 -33.36 32.02
C GLN A 131 -27.44 -34.44 32.37
N LYS A 132 -27.10 -35.30 33.31
CA LYS A 132 -28.03 -36.28 33.90
C LYS A 132 -28.97 -35.58 34.84
N ASP A 133 -30.16 -36.16 35.04
CA ASP A 133 -31.13 -35.69 36.01
C ASP A 133 -30.66 -36.09 37.42
N ILE A 134 -30.10 -35.13 38.14
CA ILE A 134 -29.53 -35.29 39.49
C ILE A 134 -29.99 -34.14 40.38
N ALA A 135 -30.01 -34.38 41.71
CA ALA A 135 -30.23 -33.32 42.69
C ALA A 135 -28.97 -32.44 42.79
N VAL A 136 -28.86 -31.41 41.92
CA VAL A 136 -27.65 -30.60 41.70
C VAL A 136 -27.14 -29.97 42.99
N ASN A 137 -28.01 -29.42 43.83
CA ASN A 137 -27.65 -28.78 45.09
C ASN A 137 -27.11 -29.79 46.13
N GLU A 138 -27.67 -31.00 46.18
CA GLU A 138 -27.19 -32.05 47.08
C GLU A 138 -25.80 -32.54 46.66
N GLN A 139 -25.63 -32.74 45.36
CA GLN A 139 -24.30 -33.09 44.82
C GLN A 139 -23.26 -31.98 45.08
N ALA A 140 -23.58 -30.72 44.84
CA ALA A 140 -22.71 -29.60 45.11
C ALA A 140 -22.33 -29.49 46.61
N ALA A 141 -23.26 -29.79 47.52
CA ALA A 141 -23.01 -29.78 48.95
C ALA A 141 -21.91 -30.76 49.38
N THR A 142 -21.71 -31.86 48.66
CA THR A 142 -20.63 -32.82 48.93
C THR A 142 -19.20 -32.29 48.69
N PHE A 143 -19.08 -31.17 48.02
CA PHE A 143 -17.80 -30.48 47.69
C PHE A 143 -17.50 -29.33 48.64
N ILE A 144 -18.33 -29.08 49.66
CA ILE A 144 -18.07 -28.03 50.68
C ILE A 144 -16.83 -28.44 51.49
N ASN A 145 -15.90 -27.55 51.67
CA ASN A 145 -14.66 -27.71 52.41
C ASN A 145 -14.17 -26.37 52.96
N ASP A 146 -13.00 -26.36 53.61
CA ASP A 146 -12.42 -25.10 54.19
C ASP A 146 -12.23 -23.96 53.20
N LYS A 147 -12.22 -24.24 51.90
CA LYS A 147 -12.06 -23.24 50.82
C LYS A 147 -13.38 -22.92 50.08
N ILE A 148 -14.39 -23.74 50.25
CA ILE A 148 -15.69 -23.65 49.56
C ILE A 148 -16.76 -23.64 50.66
N ALA A 149 -17.30 -22.47 50.93
CA ALA A 149 -18.18 -22.26 52.07
C ALA A 149 -19.63 -22.75 51.82
N THR A 150 -20.12 -22.71 50.58
CA THR A 150 -21.52 -23.06 50.24
C THR A 150 -21.62 -23.93 48.99
N ALA A 151 -22.73 -24.59 48.81
CA ALA A 151 -23.06 -25.38 47.60
C ALA A 151 -23.05 -24.43 46.34
N GLU A 152 -23.50 -23.18 46.48
CA GLU A 152 -23.48 -22.24 45.35
C GLU A 152 -22.06 -21.84 45.00
N ASP A 153 -21.13 -21.72 45.97
CA ASP A 153 -19.69 -21.49 45.68
C ASP A 153 -19.09 -22.68 44.90
N ALA A 154 -19.50 -23.91 45.28
CA ALA A 154 -19.08 -25.12 44.55
C ALA A 154 -19.62 -25.10 43.10
N LEU A 155 -20.92 -24.76 42.92
CA LEU A 155 -21.54 -24.63 41.61
C LEU A 155 -20.87 -23.49 40.79
N GLN A 156 -20.54 -22.37 41.40
CA GLN A 156 -19.86 -21.28 40.73
C GLN A 156 -18.48 -21.70 40.24
N GLY A 157 -17.69 -22.37 41.06
CA GLY A 157 -16.38 -22.90 40.65
C GLY A 157 -16.51 -23.95 39.55
N ALA A 158 -17.51 -24.84 39.62
CA ALA A 158 -17.79 -25.81 38.55
C ALA A 158 -18.18 -25.09 37.24
N ARG A 159 -18.99 -24.02 37.29
CA ARG A 159 -19.33 -23.19 36.14
C ARG A 159 -18.10 -22.48 35.56
N ASP A 160 -17.21 -21.98 36.41
CA ASP A 160 -15.94 -21.36 35.95
C ASP A 160 -15.08 -22.35 35.17
N ILE A 161 -15.01 -23.64 35.61
CA ILE A 161 -14.29 -24.68 34.88
C ILE A 161 -14.97 -24.99 33.54
N ILE A 162 -16.32 -25.13 33.52
CA ILE A 162 -17.10 -25.38 32.30
C ILE A 162 -16.91 -24.21 31.32
N SER A 163 -16.98 -22.97 31.83
CA SER A 163 -16.77 -21.75 31.00
C SER A 163 -15.38 -21.74 30.31
N GLU A 164 -14.33 -22.16 31.02
CA GLU A 164 -13.00 -22.29 30.44
C GLU A 164 -12.95 -23.40 29.39
N MET A 165 -13.55 -24.57 29.65
CA MET A 165 -13.63 -25.67 28.70
C MET A 165 -14.33 -25.25 27.40
N VAL A 166 -15.48 -24.55 27.51
CA VAL A 166 -16.21 -24.01 26.35
C VAL A 166 -15.38 -22.99 25.57
N ASN A 167 -14.65 -22.10 26.27
CA ASN A 167 -13.78 -21.11 25.63
C ASN A 167 -12.60 -21.74 24.87
N GLU A 168 -12.12 -22.90 25.35
CA GLU A 168 -10.97 -23.61 24.78
C GLU A 168 -11.36 -24.64 23.71
N ASP A 169 -12.65 -24.83 23.49
CA ASP A 169 -13.14 -25.74 22.45
C ASP A 169 -12.96 -25.11 21.06
N ALA A 170 -12.05 -25.66 20.27
CA ALA A 170 -11.76 -25.21 18.91
C ALA A 170 -12.99 -25.25 18.00
N ALA A 171 -13.94 -26.19 18.21
CA ALA A 171 -15.18 -26.26 17.41
C ALA A 171 -16.13 -25.10 17.74
N VAL A 172 -16.23 -24.73 19.01
CA VAL A 172 -16.98 -23.52 19.45
C VAL A 172 -16.36 -22.26 18.83
N ARG A 173 -15.05 -22.10 18.96
CA ARG A 173 -14.33 -20.95 18.42
C ARG A 173 -14.49 -20.82 16.89
N ALA A 174 -14.32 -21.93 16.17
CA ALA A 174 -14.50 -21.94 14.71
C ALA A 174 -15.93 -21.55 14.30
N LYS A 175 -16.95 -22.10 14.98
CA LYS A 175 -18.35 -21.79 14.69
C LYS A 175 -18.72 -20.34 15.01
N LEU A 176 -18.24 -19.81 16.14
CA LEU A 176 -18.45 -18.41 16.51
C LEU A 176 -17.67 -17.47 15.58
N ARG A 177 -16.43 -17.80 15.22
CA ARG A 177 -15.65 -17.00 14.26
C ARG A 177 -16.38 -16.85 12.94
N LYS A 178 -16.94 -17.95 12.42
CA LYS A 178 -17.76 -17.91 11.22
C LYS A 178 -19.00 -17.00 11.40
N TYR A 179 -19.66 -17.08 12.54
CA TYR A 179 -20.80 -16.23 12.85
C TYR A 179 -20.40 -14.74 12.96
N PHE A 180 -19.26 -14.42 13.57
CA PHE A 180 -18.73 -13.08 13.61
C PHE A 180 -18.39 -12.55 12.20
N GLU A 181 -17.80 -13.38 11.36
CA GLU A 181 -17.48 -13.02 9.97
C GLU A 181 -18.73 -12.67 9.16
N ASP A 182 -19.79 -13.45 9.31
CA ASP A 182 -21.02 -13.31 8.53
C ASP A 182 -21.93 -12.20 9.07
N GLU A 183 -22.07 -12.05 10.40
CA GLU A 183 -23.15 -11.28 11.02
C GLU A 183 -22.69 -10.17 11.97
N ALA A 184 -21.40 -10.13 12.37
CA ALA A 184 -20.97 -9.11 13.32
C ALA A 184 -21.01 -7.70 12.69
N LEU A 185 -21.36 -6.73 13.52
CA LEU A 185 -21.39 -5.31 13.18
C LEU A 185 -20.21 -4.60 13.84
N VAL A 186 -19.51 -3.79 13.07
CA VAL A 186 -18.61 -2.75 13.58
C VAL A 186 -19.49 -1.58 14.00
N LYS A 187 -19.52 -1.29 15.29
CA LYS A 187 -20.27 -0.16 15.86
C LYS A 187 -19.30 0.86 16.41
N SER A 188 -19.58 2.14 16.21
CA SER A 188 -18.86 3.20 16.89
C SER A 188 -19.81 4.26 17.44
N THR A 189 -19.48 4.79 18.61
CA THR A 189 -20.23 5.86 19.28
C THR A 189 -19.26 6.89 19.84
N VAL A 190 -19.68 8.15 19.88
CA VAL A 190 -18.88 9.21 20.49
C VAL A 190 -18.75 9.00 22.00
N MET A 191 -17.59 9.23 22.58
CA MET A 191 -17.41 9.24 24.04
C MET A 191 -18.03 10.50 24.63
N LYS A 192 -18.55 10.37 25.84
CA LYS A 192 -19.19 11.47 26.57
C LYS A 192 -18.28 12.70 26.61
N ASP A 193 -18.83 13.86 26.35
CA ASP A 193 -18.17 15.18 26.36
C ASP A 193 -17.05 15.34 25.32
N LYS A 194 -17.02 14.49 24.27
CA LYS A 194 -16.02 14.55 23.18
C LYS A 194 -16.58 15.00 21.82
N GLU A 195 -17.84 15.42 21.75
CA GLU A 195 -18.52 15.80 20.50
C GLU A 195 -17.84 16.98 19.82
N THR A 196 -17.39 17.99 20.58
CA THR A 196 -16.75 19.20 20.03
C THR A 196 -15.33 18.94 19.59
N GLU A 197 -14.54 18.25 20.45
CA GLU A 197 -13.15 17.89 20.13
C GLU A 197 -13.08 16.92 18.95
N GLY A 198 -14.06 16.01 18.88
CA GLY A 198 -14.13 14.95 17.87
C GLY A 198 -14.85 15.30 16.59
N ILE A 199 -15.14 16.57 16.28
CA ILE A 199 -15.95 16.99 15.13
C ILE A 199 -15.49 16.36 13.80
N LYS A 200 -14.19 16.09 13.64
CA LYS A 200 -13.61 15.43 12.46
C LYS A 200 -14.08 13.98 12.28
N PHE A 201 -14.59 13.34 13.37
CA PHE A 201 -15.13 11.98 13.36
C PHE A 201 -16.65 11.94 13.42
N LYS A 202 -17.36 13.06 13.19
CA LYS A 202 -18.81 13.17 13.34
C LYS A 202 -19.59 12.09 12.58
N ASP A 203 -19.10 11.66 11.42
CA ASP A 203 -19.73 10.62 10.61
C ASP A 203 -19.72 9.24 11.30
N TYR A 204 -18.95 9.07 12.40
CA TYR A 204 -18.79 7.85 13.19
C TYR A 204 -19.30 7.98 14.62
N PHE A 205 -20.03 9.06 14.96
CA PHE A 205 -20.59 9.27 16.32
C PHE A 205 -21.74 8.34 16.66
N ASP A 206 -22.44 7.86 15.66
CA ASP A 206 -23.46 6.80 15.73
C ASP A 206 -23.40 6.02 14.43
N PHE A 207 -22.54 5.01 14.40
CA PHE A 207 -22.21 4.28 13.18
C PHE A 207 -22.33 2.78 13.40
N SER A 208 -22.85 2.07 12.40
CA SER A 208 -22.96 0.61 12.40
C SER A 208 -22.87 0.08 10.98
N GLU A 209 -21.96 -0.86 10.72
CA GLU A 209 -21.78 -1.51 9.41
C GLU A 209 -21.30 -2.96 9.58
N PRO A 210 -21.74 -3.92 8.74
CA PRO A 210 -21.27 -5.31 8.80
C PRO A 210 -19.77 -5.42 8.58
N VAL A 211 -19.11 -6.29 9.37
CA VAL A 211 -17.66 -6.57 9.31
C VAL A 211 -17.19 -6.89 7.89
N HIS A 212 -17.95 -7.71 7.15
CA HIS A 212 -17.59 -8.15 5.80
C HIS A 212 -17.76 -7.06 4.73
N LYS A 213 -18.46 -5.95 5.02
CA LYS A 213 -18.74 -4.86 4.07
C LYS A 213 -17.96 -3.58 4.33
N ILE A 214 -17.48 -3.37 5.57
CA ILE A 214 -16.85 -2.11 5.95
C ILE A 214 -15.59 -1.84 5.12
N PRO A 215 -15.49 -0.68 4.42
CA PRO A 215 -14.30 -0.31 3.66
C PRO A 215 -13.12 0.06 4.57
N SER A 216 -11.90 -0.18 4.10
CA SER A 216 -10.67 0.04 4.85
C SER A 216 -10.49 1.47 5.35
N HIS A 217 -10.86 2.48 4.57
CA HIS A 217 -10.75 3.89 4.99
C HIS A 217 -11.66 4.24 6.17
N ARG A 218 -12.86 3.60 6.27
CA ARG A 218 -13.78 3.80 7.41
C ARG A 218 -13.24 3.14 8.66
N ILE A 219 -12.72 1.90 8.53
CA ILE A 219 -12.14 1.20 9.67
C ILE A 219 -10.92 1.93 10.22
N LEU A 220 -10.04 2.47 9.36
CA LEU A 220 -8.90 3.26 9.78
C LEU A 220 -9.33 4.57 10.47
N ALA A 221 -10.36 5.25 9.97
CA ALA A 221 -10.92 6.44 10.60
C ALA A 221 -11.50 6.16 11.99
N ILE A 222 -12.27 5.07 12.13
CA ILE A 222 -12.85 4.64 13.43
C ILE A 222 -11.75 4.25 14.41
N LEU A 223 -10.76 3.47 13.97
CA LEU A 223 -9.62 3.07 14.80
C LEU A 223 -8.78 4.26 15.25
N ARG A 224 -8.60 5.26 14.40
CA ARG A 224 -7.95 6.53 14.79
C ARG A 224 -8.76 7.27 15.83
N GLY A 225 -10.07 7.44 15.64
CA GLY A 225 -10.96 8.06 16.62
C GLY A 225 -11.00 7.31 17.95
N PHE A 226 -10.92 5.98 17.92
CA PHE A 226 -10.79 5.12 19.09
C PHE A 226 -9.44 5.34 19.81
N THR A 227 -8.33 5.41 19.08
CA THR A 227 -6.98 5.64 19.64
C THR A 227 -6.84 7.05 20.22
N GLU A 228 -7.46 8.05 19.60
CA GLU A 228 -7.51 9.44 20.10
C GLU A 228 -8.46 9.60 21.31
N GLY A 229 -9.19 8.55 21.72
CA GLY A 229 -10.11 8.59 22.85
C GLY A 229 -11.39 9.39 22.59
N VAL A 230 -11.77 9.57 21.34
CA VAL A 230 -12.99 10.26 20.90
C VAL A 230 -14.13 9.30 20.65
N LEU A 231 -13.83 8.14 20.09
CA LEU A 231 -14.82 7.10 19.77
C LEU A 231 -14.68 5.89 20.70
N LYS A 232 -15.80 5.28 21.02
CA LYS A 232 -15.89 3.91 21.53
C LYS A 232 -16.21 3.01 20.33
N MET A 233 -15.55 1.86 20.26
CA MET A 233 -15.72 0.88 19.18
C MET A 233 -16.07 -0.49 19.77
N SER A 234 -17.02 -1.19 19.17
CA SER A 234 -17.27 -2.62 19.42
C SER A 234 -17.46 -3.39 18.11
N ILE A 235 -17.17 -4.69 18.17
CA ILE A 235 -17.36 -5.63 17.05
C ILE A 235 -18.07 -6.84 17.64
N GLU A 236 -19.35 -6.96 17.36
CA GLU A 236 -20.18 -8.01 17.95
C GLU A 236 -21.38 -8.37 17.06
N PRO A 237 -21.74 -9.67 16.95
CA PRO A 237 -23.00 -10.10 16.40
C PRO A 237 -24.11 -10.07 17.48
N GLU A 238 -25.28 -10.54 17.14
CA GLU A 238 -26.39 -10.69 18.11
C GLU A 238 -26.03 -11.73 19.19
N GLU A 239 -26.03 -11.30 20.47
CA GLU A 239 -25.62 -12.11 21.62
C GLU A 239 -26.43 -13.40 21.77
N GLU A 240 -27.76 -13.29 21.65
CA GLU A 240 -28.66 -14.41 21.88
C GLU A 240 -28.41 -15.55 20.91
N LEU A 241 -28.26 -15.23 19.62
CA LEU A 241 -27.95 -16.21 18.58
C LEU A 241 -26.54 -16.81 18.74
N ALA A 242 -25.57 -16.02 19.19
CA ALA A 242 -24.21 -16.52 19.49
C ALA A 242 -24.26 -17.57 20.63
N ILE A 243 -25.04 -17.34 21.67
CA ILE A 243 -25.21 -18.27 22.78
C ILE A 243 -25.97 -19.53 22.29
N GLU A 244 -27.01 -19.39 21.48
CA GLU A 244 -27.74 -20.52 20.87
C GLU A 244 -26.84 -21.41 20.01
N LEU A 245 -25.89 -20.82 19.29
CA LEU A 245 -24.88 -21.57 18.52
C LEU A 245 -24.03 -22.46 19.44
N ILE A 246 -23.63 -21.94 20.62
CA ILE A 246 -22.86 -22.74 21.60
C ILE A 246 -23.75 -23.78 22.24
N ASP A 247 -24.98 -23.39 22.62
CA ASP A 247 -25.97 -24.31 23.17
C ASP A 247 -26.21 -25.52 22.25
N SER A 248 -26.27 -25.30 20.93
CA SER A 248 -26.44 -26.37 19.94
C SER A 248 -25.32 -27.42 19.96
N LEU A 249 -24.15 -27.10 20.50
CA LEU A 249 -22.99 -28.02 20.61
C LEU A 249 -22.95 -28.72 21.96
N TYR A 250 -23.43 -28.08 23.03
CA TYR A 250 -23.25 -28.54 24.39
C TYR A 250 -24.52 -29.08 25.07
N ILE A 251 -25.70 -28.52 24.74
CA ILE A 251 -26.94 -28.84 25.46
C ILE A 251 -27.55 -30.11 24.95
N LYS A 252 -27.84 -31.04 25.90
CA LYS A 252 -28.35 -32.40 25.61
C LYS A 252 -29.77 -32.66 26.16
N GLY A 253 -30.27 -31.77 27.02
CA GLY A 253 -31.57 -32.01 27.71
C GLY A 253 -32.11 -30.76 28.40
N MET A 254 -33.11 -30.98 29.28
CA MET A 254 -33.78 -29.94 30.05
C MET A 254 -33.92 -30.37 31.51
N ASN A 255 -32.89 -30.23 32.32
CA ASN A 255 -32.87 -30.53 33.75
C ASN A 255 -32.03 -29.52 34.52
N GLU A 256 -31.88 -29.66 35.83
CA GLU A 256 -31.11 -28.73 36.67
C GLU A 256 -29.64 -28.68 36.27
N SER A 257 -29.01 -29.80 35.92
CA SER A 257 -27.64 -29.86 35.46
C SER A 257 -27.47 -29.05 34.15
N THR A 258 -28.41 -29.20 33.20
CA THR A 258 -28.47 -28.42 31.97
C THR A 258 -28.53 -26.91 32.23
N ALA A 259 -29.35 -26.51 33.25
CA ALA A 259 -29.45 -25.10 33.63
C ALA A 259 -28.13 -24.52 34.13
N GLN A 260 -27.28 -25.30 34.84
CA GLN A 260 -25.95 -24.88 35.25
C GLN A 260 -24.99 -24.75 34.05
N VAL A 261 -25.04 -25.70 33.11
CA VAL A 261 -24.26 -25.65 31.88
C VAL A 261 -24.62 -24.42 31.05
N LYS A 262 -25.90 -24.08 30.88
CA LYS A 262 -26.35 -22.86 30.19
C LYS A 262 -25.82 -21.58 30.86
N LYS A 263 -25.81 -21.51 32.20
CA LYS A 263 -25.24 -20.39 32.94
C LYS A 263 -23.70 -20.27 32.63
N ALA A 264 -23.01 -21.40 32.60
CA ALA A 264 -21.59 -21.45 32.29
C ALA A 264 -21.31 -21.02 30.83
N ILE A 265 -22.13 -21.45 29.86
CA ILE A 265 -22.04 -21.03 28.45
C ILE A 265 -22.23 -19.52 28.31
N LYS A 266 -23.25 -18.97 28.97
CA LYS A 266 -23.49 -17.52 28.96
C LYS A 266 -22.28 -16.74 29.53
N ASP A 267 -21.68 -17.20 30.62
CA ASP A 267 -20.47 -16.61 31.20
C ASP A 267 -19.29 -16.79 30.30
N ALA A 268 -19.07 -17.97 29.69
CA ALA A 268 -18.02 -18.24 28.72
C ALA A 268 -18.09 -17.27 27.54
N TYR A 269 -19.27 -17.06 26.97
CA TYR A 269 -19.47 -16.13 25.88
C TYR A 269 -19.14 -14.69 26.29
N LYS A 270 -19.79 -14.17 27.31
CA LYS A 270 -19.67 -12.76 27.71
C LYS A 270 -18.28 -12.39 28.22
N ARG A 271 -17.66 -13.23 29.02
CA ARG A 271 -16.41 -12.93 29.72
C ARG A 271 -15.16 -13.38 28.96
N LEU A 272 -15.25 -14.42 28.13
CA LEU A 272 -14.07 -15.03 27.51
C LEU A 272 -14.13 -14.98 25.99
N LEU A 273 -15.15 -15.54 25.35
CA LEU A 273 -15.21 -15.71 23.89
C LEU A 273 -15.44 -14.40 23.15
N GLN A 274 -16.47 -13.63 23.52
CA GLN A 274 -16.80 -12.37 22.84
C GLN A 274 -15.66 -11.37 22.90
N PRO A 275 -15.03 -11.06 24.06
CA PRO A 275 -13.89 -10.12 24.09
C PRO A 275 -12.66 -10.63 23.34
N SER A 276 -12.45 -11.97 23.33
CA SER A 276 -11.36 -12.59 22.58
C SER A 276 -11.57 -12.45 21.07
N LEU A 277 -12.76 -12.80 20.58
CA LEU A 277 -13.11 -12.69 19.16
C LEU A 277 -13.19 -11.23 18.70
N GLU A 278 -13.74 -10.33 19.50
CA GLU A 278 -13.74 -8.90 19.21
C GLU A 278 -12.31 -8.38 18.99
N THR A 279 -11.38 -8.77 19.85
CA THR A 279 -9.97 -8.40 19.73
C THR A 279 -9.33 -9.00 18.46
N GLU A 280 -9.65 -10.24 18.14
CA GLU A 280 -9.21 -10.93 16.93
C GLU A 280 -9.71 -10.20 15.67
N PHE A 281 -11.01 -9.93 15.59
CA PHE A 281 -11.61 -9.25 14.44
C PHE A 281 -11.14 -7.80 14.30
N ARG A 282 -10.92 -7.09 15.41
CA ARG A 282 -10.32 -5.76 15.40
C ARG A 282 -8.91 -5.78 14.81
N SER A 283 -8.12 -6.78 15.20
CA SER A 283 -6.77 -6.96 14.65
C SER A 283 -6.79 -7.31 13.16
N GLN A 284 -7.68 -8.20 12.73
CA GLN A 284 -7.83 -8.58 11.32
C GLN A 284 -8.30 -7.39 10.46
N LEU A 285 -9.28 -6.62 10.92
CA LEU A 285 -9.74 -5.43 10.22
C LEU A 285 -8.66 -4.35 10.14
N LYS A 286 -7.88 -4.19 11.22
CA LYS A 286 -6.72 -3.29 11.22
C LYS A 286 -5.68 -3.72 10.19
N GLN A 287 -5.32 -5.00 10.18
CA GLN A 287 -4.36 -5.55 9.22
C GLN A 287 -4.84 -5.38 7.77
N LYS A 288 -6.10 -5.72 7.50
CA LYS A 288 -6.70 -5.52 6.17
C LYS A 288 -6.69 -4.05 5.77
N GLY A 289 -7.08 -3.16 6.69
CA GLY A 289 -7.05 -1.72 6.45
C GLY A 289 -5.66 -1.18 6.16
N ASP A 290 -4.66 -1.66 6.91
CA ASP A 290 -3.26 -1.29 6.71
C ASP A 290 -2.74 -1.73 5.34
N GLU A 291 -2.92 -2.99 4.95
CA GLU A 291 -2.41 -3.52 3.67
C GLU A 291 -3.04 -2.81 2.47
N GLU A 292 -4.35 -2.53 2.52
CA GLU A 292 -5.03 -1.78 1.46
C GLU A 292 -4.54 -0.34 1.38
N ALA A 293 -4.38 0.35 2.51
CA ALA A 293 -3.86 1.72 2.54
C ALA A 293 -2.40 1.78 2.09
N ILE A 294 -1.55 0.88 2.57
CA ILE A 294 -0.12 0.80 2.18
C ILE A 294 0.02 0.55 0.67
N THR A 295 -0.87 -0.25 0.07
CA THR A 295 -0.88 -0.48 -1.38
C THR A 295 -1.14 0.83 -2.14
N VAL A 296 -2.14 1.61 -1.70
CA VAL A 296 -2.43 2.92 -2.29
C VAL A 296 -1.27 3.91 -2.08
N PHE A 297 -0.66 3.94 -0.89
CA PHE A 297 0.48 4.80 -0.61
C PHE A 297 1.70 4.46 -1.47
N ALA A 298 1.94 3.17 -1.69
CA ALA A 298 3.01 2.71 -2.59
C ALA A 298 2.77 3.16 -4.04
N GLU A 299 1.52 3.10 -4.51
CA GLU A 299 1.18 3.57 -5.86
C GLU A 299 1.31 5.11 -5.97
N ASN A 300 0.84 5.86 -4.98
CA ASN A 300 1.02 7.30 -4.93
C ASN A 300 2.51 7.68 -4.93
N LEU A 301 3.34 6.99 -4.13
CA LEU A 301 4.79 7.19 -4.15
C LEU A 301 5.38 6.88 -5.54
N ARG A 302 4.97 5.77 -6.17
CA ARG A 302 5.43 5.40 -7.52
C ARG A 302 5.16 6.53 -8.51
N GLN A 303 3.97 7.09 -8.49
CA GLN A 303 3.58 8.16 -9.40
C GLN A 303 4.37 9.46 -9.13
N LEU A 304 4.64 9.81 -7.86
CA LEU A 304 5.50 10.93 -7.51
C LEU A 304 6.93 10.75 -8.02
N LEU A 305 7.52 9.57 -7.79
CA LEU A 305 8.88 9.25 -8.22
C LEU A 305 9.02 9.21 -9.75
N LEU A 306 7.98 8.73 -10.45
CA LEU A 306 7.92 8.67 -11.90
C LEU A 306 7.34 9.92 -12.55
N SER A 307 7.15 11.00 -11.79
CA SER A 307 6.73 12.30 -12.35
C SER A 307 7.75 12.81 -13.37
N SER A 308 7.25 13.55 -14.33
CA SER A 308 8.00 14.06 -15.48
C SER A 308 9.18 14.95 -15.07
N PRO A 309 10.41 14.63 -15.43
CA PRO A 309 11.55 15.50 -15.18
C PRO A 309 11.60 16.66 -16.20
N LEU A 310 11.97 17.85 -15.74
CA LEU A 310 12.26 18.98 -16.64
C LEU A 310 13.59 18.80 -17.38
N GLY A 311 14.48 18.02 -16.80
CA GLY A 311 15.85 17.82 -17.30
C GLY A 311 16.80 18.97 -16.95
N SER A 312 17.94 19.00 -17.64
CA SER A 312 19.04 19.94 -17.40
C SER A 312 18.68 21.35 -17.85
N LYS A 313 18.27 22.20 -16.91
CA LYS A 313 17.92 23.62 -17.10
C LYS A 313 18.52 24.48 -16.00
N ARG A 314 18.83 25.76 -16.33
CA ARG A 314 19.20 26.74 -15.30
C ARG A 314 17.93 27.24 -14.60
N ILE A 315 17.82 26.97 -13.32
CA ILE A 315 16.61 27.17 -12.53
C ILE A 315 16.84 28.25 -11.47
N LEU A 316 15.89 29.18 -11.35
CA LEU A 316 15.76 30.01 -10.17
C LEU A 316 14.68 29.39 -9.31
N ALA A 317 15.09 28.78 -8.17
CA ALA A 317 14.16 28.13 -7.27
C ALA A 317 13.87 29.02 -6.05
N ILE A 318 12.61 29.00 -5.61
CA ILE A 318 12.10 29.83 -4.52
C ILE A 318 11.42 28.94 -3.49
N ASP A 319 11.88 29.03 -2.25
CA ASP A 319 11.21 28.49 -1.07
C ASP A 319 10.38 29.63 -0.44
N PRO A 320 9.04 29.60 -0.56
CA PRO A 320 8.18 30.71 -0.14
C PRO A 320 8.12 30.85 1.38
N GLY A 321 7.96 32.09 1.87
CA GLY A 321 7.80 32.34 3.31
C GLY A 321 7.23 33.72 3.61
N TYR A 322 6.18 33.76 4.46
CA TYR A 322 5.52 35.01 4.85
C TYR A 322 6.38 35.93 5.74
N ARG A 323 6.93 35.37 6.82
CA ARG A 323 7.62 36.15 7.85
C ARG A 323 9.11 36.30 7.60
N THR A 324 9.74 35.23 7.13
CA THR A 324 11.19 35.14 6.97
C THR A 324 11.63 35.58 5.55
N GLY A 325 10.71 35.97 4.69
CA GLY A 325 10.95 36.22 3.29
C GLY A 325 11.07 34.93 2.48
N CYS A 326 11.00 35.06 1.15
CA CYS A 326 11.19 33.95 0.21
C CYS A 326 12.67 33.75 -0.09
N LYS A 327 13.19 32.56 0.15
CA LYS A 327 14.58 32.20 -0.12
C LYS A 327 14.73 31.82 -1.59
N ILE A 328 15.74 32.39 -2.22
CA ILE A 328 16.03 32.18 -3.64
C ILE A 328 17.35 31.48 -3.79
N VAL A 329 17.40 30.55 -4.72
CA VAL A 329 18.65 29.93 -5.18
C VAL A 329 18.68 29.90 -6.70
N CYS A 330 19.84 30.15 -7.30
CA CYS A 330 20.07 29.91 -8.71
C CYS A 330 20.86 28.60 -8.87
N LEU A 331 20.32 27.68 -9.67
CA LEU A 331 20.93 26.40 -9.97
C LEU A 331 21.36 26.38 -11.45
N ASP A 332 22.54 25.78 -11.71
CA ASP A 332 22.97 25.52 -13.08
C ASP A 332 22.29 24.27 -13.67
N GLU A 333 22.69 23.89 -14.89
CA GLU A 333 22.11 22.75 -15.63
C GLU A 333 22.40 21.40 -15.00
N LYS A 334 23.35 21.33 -14.05
CA LYS A 334 23.65 20.12 -13.25
C LYS A 334 22.93 20.10 -11.90
N GLY A 335 22.26 21.20 -11.55
CA GLY A 335 21.62 21.38 -10.23
C GLY A 335 22.61 21.85 -9.16
N ASP A 336 23.78 22.39 -9.55
CA ASP A 336 24.76 22.93 -8.62
C ASP A 336 24.39 24.37 -8.24
N LEU A 337 24.47 24.66 -6.94
CA LEU A 337 24.12 25.96 -6.38
C LEU A 337 25.14 27.05 -6.80
N GLN A 338 24.68 28.07 -7.52
CA GLN A 338 25.46 29.19 -7.99
C GLN A 338 25.45 30.38 -7.02
N THR A 339 24.26 30.75 -6.56
CA THR A 339 24.03 31.86 -5.60
C THR A 339 22.76 31.71 -4.82
N THR A 340 22.67 32.50 -3.76
CA THR A 340 21.47 32.56 -2.87
C THR A 340 21.10 34.00 -2.62
N ASP A 341 19.82 34.30 -2.48
CA ASP A 341 19.32 35.60 -2.11
C ASP A 341 17.98 35.50 -1.34
N LEU A 342 17.45 36.64 -0.89
CA LEU A 342 16.22 36.73 -0.11
C LEU A 342 15.34 37.88 -0.61
N ILE A 343 14.06 37.60 -0.87
CA ILE A 343 13.07 38.61 -1.24
C ILE A 343 11.89 38.64 -0.29
N PHE A 344 11.21 39.77 -0.24
CA PHE A 344 10.04 40.01 0.58
C PHE A 344 8.86 40.47 -0.28
N ILE A 345 7.93 39.59 -0.57
CA ILE A 345 6.80 39.85 -1.45
C ILE A 345 5.56 40.35 -0.72
N HIS A 346 5.53 40.23 0.61
CA HIS A 346 4.41 40.68 1.45
C HIS A 346 4.63 42.04 2.10
N GLU A 347 5.81 42.63 1.95
CA GLU A 347 6.15 43.96 2.47
C GLU A 347 6.11 44.98 1.34
N PRO A 348 5.10 45.90 1.30
CA PRO A 348 4.92 46.82 0.19
C PRO A 348 6.14 47.71 -0.14
N ASN A 349 6.90 48.10 0.90
CA ASN A 349 8.12 48.88 0.79
C ASN A 349 9.32 48.12 0.24
N LYS A 350 9.27 46.79 0.21
CA LYS A 350 10.33 45.92 -0.33
C LYS A 350 10.02 45.33 -1.71
N LEU A 351 8.80 45.49 -2.22
CA LEU A 351 8.37 44.93 -3.51
C LEU A 351 9.28 45.33 -4.67
N TYR A 352 9.61 46.63 -4.75
CA TYR A 352 10.48 47.13 -5.80
C TYR A 352 11.90 46.52 -5.73
N THR A 353 12.46 46.46 -4.54
CA THR A 353 13.78 45.84 -4.36
C THR A 353 13.75 44.37 -4.70
N SER A 354 12.68 43.63 -4.29
CA SER A 354 12.48 42.22 -4.63
C SER A 354 12.37 42.02 -6.15
N GLU A 355 11.67 42.90 -6.89
CA GLU A 355 11.64 42.83 -8.34
C GLU A 355 13.03 43.04 -8.97
N GLN A 356 13.80 44.05 -8.51
CA GLN A 356 15.13 44.31 -9.04
C GLN A 356 16.06 43.13 -8.79
N THR A 357 16.01 42.49 -7.60
CA THR A 357 16.77 41.30 -7.28
C THR A 357 16.45 40.15 -8.25
N ILE A 358 15.16 39.87 -8.50
CA ILE A 358 14.77 38.80 -9.44
C ILE A 358 15.29 39.09 -10.85
N ARG A 359 15.09 40.31 -11.36
CA ARG A 359 15.55 40.72 -12.71
C ARG A 359 17.09 40.61 -12.83
N HIS A 360 17.82 41.00 -11.80
CA HIS A 360 19.27 40.86 -11.75
C HIS A 360 19.68 39.39 -11.79
N LEU A 361 19.13 38.53 -10.95
CA LEU A 361 19.45 37.11 -10.89
C LEU A 361 19.11 36.37 -12.19
N VAL A 362 17.96 36.66 -12.78
CA VAL A 362 17.57 36.08 -14.08
C VAL A 362 18.60 36.39 -15.17
N ASN A 363 19.02 37.64 -15.25
CA ASN A 363 20.01 38.07 -16.26
C ASN A 363 21.42 37.54 -15.95
N ALA A 364 21.88 37.63 -14.71
CA ALA A 364 23.24 37.24 -14.31
C ALA A 364 23.47 35.74 -14.47
N PHE A 365 22.50 34.92 -14.11
CA PHE A 365 22.62 33.45 -14.16
C PHE A 365 21.89 32.82 -15.36
N GLN A 366 21.40 33.65 -16.29
CA GLN A 366 20.74 33.20 -17.53
C GLN A 366 19.64 32.17 -17.23
N THR A 367 18.80 32.48 -16.23
CA THR A 367 17.69 31.61 -15.79
C THR A 367 16.76 31.26 -16.94
N GLN A 368 16.34 30.03 -17.02
CA GLN A 368 15.45 29.50 -18.04
C GLN A 368 14.06 29.20 -17.49
N VAL A 369 13.94 28.93 -16.17
CA VAL A 369 12.72 28.45 -15.54
C VAL A 369 12.68 28.88 -14.06
N PHE A 370 11.47 29.16 -13.55
CA PHE A 370 11.21 29.33 -12.13
C PHE A 370 10.62 28.04 -11.53
N ALA A 371 11.14 27.62 -10.38
CA ALA A 371 10.61 26.56 -9.52
C ALA A 371 10.15 27.18 -8.19
N ILE A 372 8.91 27.08 -7.82
CA ILE A 372 8.36 27.68 -6.60
C ILE A 372 7.72 26.57 -5.77
N GLY A 373 8.07 26.46 -4.47
CA GLY A 373 7.42 25.53 -3.56
C GLY A 373 5.91 25.79 -3.47
N ASP A 374 5.11 24.73 -3.44
CA ASP A 374 3.64 24.81 -3.42
C ASP A 374 3.04 25.02 -2.02
N GLY A 375 3.86 25.11 -0.98
CA GLY A 375 3.44 25.31 0.39
C GLY A 375 2.99 26.73 0.72
N THR A 376 3.22 27.11 1.97
CA THR A 376 2.75 28.42 2.50
C THR A 376 3.34 29.59 1.72
N ALA A 377 2.50 30.49 1.17
CA ALA A 377 2.85 31.61 0.31
C ALA A 377 3.31 31.24 -1.12
N GLY A 378 3.23 29.97 -1.52
CA GLY A 378 3.63 29.53 -2.87
C GLY A 378 2.87 30.21 -3.99
N ARG A 379 1.55 30.32 -3.85
CA ARG A 379 0.64 30.93 -4.84
C ARG A 379 0.86 32.42 -4.98
N GLU A 380 1.02 33.11 -3.86
CA GLU A 380 1.30 34.54 -3.84
C GLU A 380 2.65 34.84 -4.49
N THR A 381 3.64 33.93 -4.25
CA THR A 381 4.96 34.03 -4.88
C THR A 381 4.87 33.78 -6.39
N GLU A 382 4.13 32.79 -6.82
CA GLU A 382 3.86 32.50 -8.24
C GLU A 382 3.28 33.73 -8.95
N GLN A 383 2.25 34.35 -8.35
CA GLN A 383 1.63 35.56 -8.92
C GLN A 383 2.58 36.74 -8.96
N PHE A 384 3.37 36.95 -7.92
CA PHE A 384 4.37 37.99 -7.92
C PHE A 384 5.34 37.82 -9.10
N ILE A 385 5.88 36.60 -9.29
CA ILE A 385 6.81 36.31 -10.41
C ILE A 385 6.11 36.49 -11.78
N LYS A 386 4.88 36.03 -11.96
CA LYS A 386 4.13 36.17 -13.20
C LYS A 386 3.87 37.64 -13.55
N LYS A 387 3.57 38.51 -12.56
CA LYS A 387 3.38 39.97 -12.75
C LYS A 387 4.64 40.68 -13.26
N LEU A 388 5.83 40.13 -13.05
CA LEU A 388 7.09 40.69 -13.56
C LEU A 388 7.23 40.56 -15.09
N ASN A 389 6.39 39.76 -15.74
CA ASN A 389 6.35 39.53 -17.20
C ASN A 389 7.73 39.24 -17.81
N LEU A 390 8.49 38.29 -17.19
CA LEU A 390 9.83 37.94 -17.63
C LEU A 390 9.88 36.98 -18.83
N GLY A 391 8.72 36.45 -19.27
CA GLY A 391 8.63 35.52 -20.40
C GLY A 391 9.21 34.11 -20.12
N LEU A 392 9.46 33.79 -18.86
CA LEU A 392 9.96 32.48 -18.44
C LEU A 392 8.85 31.64 -17.84
N PRO A 393 8.85 30.31 -18.08
CA PRO A 393 7.90 29.40 -17.46
C PRO A 393 8.08 29.34 -15.94
N VAL A 394 6.95 29.25 -15.22
CA VAL A 394 6.87 29.16 -13.76
C VAL A 394 6.19 27.88 -13.39
N PHE A 395 6.81 27.06 -12.53
CA PHE A 395 6.26 25.80 -12.04
C PHE A 395 6.12 25.85 -10.53
N LEU A 396 4.94 25.43 -10.04
CA LEU A 396 4.77 25.05 -8.64
C LEU A 396 5.31 23.62 -8.47
N VAL A 397 6.11 23.42 -7.43
CA VAL A 397 6.80 22.16 -7.15
C VAL A 397 6.38 21.69 -5.77
N ASN A 398 5.93 20.44 -5.68
CA ASN A 398 5.58 19.83 -4.41
C ASN A 398 6.78 19.84 -3.46
N GLU A 399 6.62 20.43 -2.26
CA GLU A 399 7.69 20.59 -1.27
C GLU A 399 7.63 19.57 -0.13
N ASP A 400 6.73 18.56 -0.19
CA ASP A 400 6.62 17.53 0.83
C ASP A 400 7.97 16.88 1.13
N GLY A 401 8.34 16.81 2.40
CA GLY A 401 9.62 16.29 2.84
C GLY A 401 10.85 17.18 2.53
N ALA A 402 10.72 18.36 1.89
CA ALA A 402 11.86 19.26 1.67
C ALA A 402 12.45 19.76 2.99
N SER A 403 11.62 20.01 3.99
CA SER A 403 12.07 20.37 5.34
C SER A 403 12.85 19.24 6.00
N ILE A 404 12.48 17.98 5.76
CA ILE A 404 13.19 16.80 6.30
C ILE A 404 14.54 16.64 5.59
N TYR A 405 14.57 16.77 4.26
CA TYR A 405 15.82 16.79 3.50
C TYR A 405 16.75 17.87 4.04
N SER A 406 16.29 19.12 4.17
CA SER A 406 17.12 20.26 4.57
C SER A 406 17.79 20.07 5.94
N ALA A 407 17.15 19.33 6.86
CA ALA A 407 17.67 18.97 8.18
C ALA A 407 18.49 17.67 8.18
N SER A 408 18.49 16.89 7.10
CA SER A 408 19.15 15.58 7.02
C SER A 408 20.66 15.66 7.02
N GLU A 409 21.31 14.52 7.29
CA GLU A 409 22.77 14.37 7.18
C GLU A 409 23.23 14.57 5.72
N VAL A 410 22.45 14.01 4.76
CA VAL A 410 22.74 14.14 3.32
C VAL A 410 22.82 15.61 2.91
N ALA A 411 21.85 16.43 3.35
CA ALA A 411 21.85 17.86 3.01
C ALA A 411 23.00 18.63 3.69
N ARG A 412 23.42 18.19 4.89
CA ARG A 412 24.59 18.75 5.57
C ARG A 412 25.91 18.39 4.87
N GLU A 413 26.01 17.17 4.35
CA GLU A 413 27.16 16.74 3.55
C GLU A 413 27.23 17.49 2.21
N GLU A 414 26.09 17.68 1.52
CA GLU A 414 26.02 18.40 0.24
C GLU A 414 26.29 19.91 0.40
N PHE A 415 25.80 20.50 1.49
CA PHE A 415 25.86 21.95 1.74
C PHE A 415 26.23 22.27 3.21
N PRO A 416 27.48 22.00 3.63
CA PRO A 416 27.91 22.16 5.01
C PRO A 416 27.78 23.61 5.51
N ASP A 417 28.06 24.58 4.64
CA ASP A 417 28.10 26.01 4.97
C ASP A 417 26.80 26.77 4.70
N LYS A 418 25.71 26.07 4.31
CA LYS A 418 24.45 26.70 3.94
C LYS A 418 23.39 26.51 5.03
N ASP A 419 22.57 27.55 5.17
CA ASP A 419 21.39 27.52 6.03
C ASP A 419 20.38 26.45 5.62
N ILE A 420 19.62 25.95 6.57
CA ILE A 420 18.60 24.91 6.37
C ILE A 420 17.56 25.34 5.32
N THR A 421 17.19 26.61 5.26
CA THR A 421 16.19 27.13 4.30
C THR A 421 16.75 27.19 2.89
N VAL A 422 18.06 27.47 2.73
CA VAL A 422 18.72 27.42 1.43
C VAL A 422 18.74 25.99 0.89
N ARG A 423 19.01 25.00 1.74
CA ARG A 423 18.97 23.58 1.36
C ARG A 423 17.58 23.15 0.89
N GLY A 424 16.53 23.68 1.54
CA GLY A 424 15.14 23.48 1.12
C GLY A 424 14.88 24.02 -0.29
N ALA A 425 15.27 25.25 -0.55
CA ALA A 425 15.12 25.87 -1.86
C ALA A 425 15.89 25.14 -2.97
N VAL A 426 17.11 24.64 -2.68
CA VAL A 426 17.87 23.79 -3.63
C VAL A 426 17.11 22.52 -3.96
N SER A 427 16.54 21.85 -2.94
CA SER A 427 15.75 20.64 -3.14
C SER A 427 14.53 20.89 -4.03
N ILE A 428 13.79 22.01 -3.83
CA ILE A 428 12.66 22.39 -4.68
C ILE A 428 13.11 22.51 -6.15
N GLY A 429 14.19 23.20 -6.42
CA GLY A 429 14.74 23.33 -7.78
C GLY A 429 15.15 21.99 -8.40
N ARG A 430 15.87 21.16 -7.65
CA ARG A 430 16.32 19.83 -8.11
C ARG A 430 15.18 18.86 -8.34
N ARG A 431 14.09 18.94 -7.56
CA ARG A 431 12.89 18.14 -7.81
C ARG A 431 12.24 18.44 -9.14
N LEU A 432 12.27 19.70 -9.56
CA LEU A 432 11.78 20.05 -10.90
C LEU A 432 12.68 19.48 -11.98
N MET A 433 14.01 19.45 -11.76
CA MET A 433 14.97 18.86 -12.70
C MET A 433 14.75 17.34 -12.83
N ASP A 434 14.74 16.63 -11.72
CA ASP A 434 14.48 15.19 -11.65
C ASP A 434 13.90 14.81 -10.28
N PRO A 435 12.56 14.56 -10.19
CA PRO A 435 11.89 14.18 -8.95
C PRO A 435 12.48 12.91 -8.33
N LEU A 436 12.77 11.88 -9.15
CA LEU A 436 13.30 10.61 -8.66
C LEU A 436 14.66 10.81 -8.00
N ALA A 437 15.58 11.48 -8.69
CA ALA A 437 16.95 11.69 -8.22
C ALA A 437 17.03 12.46 -6.90
N GLU A 438 16.07 13.36 -6.65
CA GLU A 438 16.02 14.15 -5.43
C GLU A 438 15.26 13.49 -4.30
N LEU A 439 14.07 12.91 -4.57
CA LEU A 439 13.21 12.30 -3.55
C LEU A 439 13.84 11.06 -2.89
N VAL A 440 14.70 10.32 -3.57
CA VAL A 440 15.42 9.17 -2.98
C VAL A 440 16.42 9.55 -1.88
N LYS A 441 16.72 10.85 -1.70
CA LYS A 441 17.60 11.33 -0.64
C LYS A 441 16.95 11.37 0.74
N ILE A 442 15.64 11.25 0.82
CA ILE A 442 14.87 11.25 2.07
C ILE A 442 14.22 9.90 2.31
N ASP A 443 13.90 9.60 3.58
CA ASP A 443 13.15 8.40 3.92
C ASP A 443 11.78 8.45 3.21
N PRO A 444 11.40 7.44 2.42
CA PRO A 444 10.13 7.42 1.70
C PRO A 444 8.90 7.65 2.58
N LYS A 445 8.95 7.27 3.87
CA LYS A 445 7.88 7.57 4.84
C LYS A 445 7.73 9.06 5.15
N SER A 446 8.69 9.88 4.79
CA SER A 446 8.65 11.33 4.99
C SER A 446 8.02 12.07 3.82
N ILE A 447 7.69 11.36 2.75
CA ILE A 447 6.95 11.88 1.60
C ILE A 447 5.46 11.72 1.91
N GLY A 448 4.66 12.78 1.72
CA GLY A 448 3.21 12.74 1.90
C GLY A 448 2.55 11.91 0.80
N VAL A 449 2.09 10.70 1.12
CA VAL A 449 1.47 9.78 0.15
C VAL A 449 0.05 9.37 0.52
N GLY A 450 -0.47 9.86 1.67
CA GLY A 450 -1.85 9.62 2.04
C GLY A 450 -2.22 9.98 3.47
N GLN A 451 -3.52 10.20 3.70
CA GLN A 451 -4.08 10.76 4.93
C GLN A 451 -3.82 9.93 6.19
N TYR A 452 -3.79 8.59 6.07
CA TYR A 452 -3.62 7.66 7.20
C TYR A 452 -2.23 7.05 7.27
N GLN A 453 -1.24 7.67 6.62
CA GLN A 453 0.13 7.15 6.53
C GLN A 453 0.77 6.87 7.91
N HIS A 454 0.47 7.69 8.91
CA HIS A 454 1.00 7.54 10.27
C HIS A 454 0.20 6.56 11.14
N ASP A 455 -0.99 6.14 10.69
CA ASP A 455 -1.89 5.26 11.45
C ASP A 455 -1.71 3.78 11.10
N VAL A 456 -1.10 3.47 9.95
CA VAL A 456 -0.84 2.10 9.50
C VAL A 456 0.41 1.49 10.14
N ASN A 457 0.62 0.18 9.97
CA ASN A 457 1.81 -0.50 10.44
C ASN A 457 3.08 0.08 9.81
N GLN A 458 3.91 0.76 10.62
CA GLN A 458 5.07 1.52 10.16
C GLN A 458 6.21 0.66 9.60
N MET A 459 6.35 -0.59 10.05
CA MET A 459 7.36 -1.51 9.51
C MET A 459 6.95 -1.98 8.10
N ARG A 460 5.70 -2.41 7.94
CA ARG A 460 5.16 -2.83 6.63
C ARG A 460 5.12 -1.68 5.64
N LEU A 461 4.73 -0.49 6.10
CA LEU A 461 4.76 0.73 5.29
C LEU A 461 6.18 0.97 4.75
N LYS A 462 7.19 0.98 5.64
CA LYS A 462 8.57 1.21 5.23
C LYS A 462 9.04 0.18 4.20
N GLU A 463 8.83 -1.10 4.48
CA GLU A 463 9.21 -2.20 3.58
C GLU A 463 8.60 -1.99 2.18
N ARG A 464 7.29 -1.67 2.11
CA ARG A 464 6.59 -1.50 0.84
C ARG A 464 7.03 -0.24 0.08
N LEU A 465 7.24 0.88 0.78
CA LEU A 465 7.74 2.11 0.17
C LEU A 465 9.17 1.95 -0.34
N ASP A 466 10.07 1.32 0.42
CA ASP A 466 11.44 1.03 -0.02
C ASP A 466 11.44 0.15 -1.29
N GLN A 467 10.62 -0.90 -1.35
CA GLN A 467 10.44 -1.73 -2.55
C GLN A 467 9.96 -0.91 -3.75
N THR A 468 9.04 0.04 -3.53
CA THR A 468 8.55 0.93 -4.58
C THR A 468 9.65 1.82 -5.12
N VAL A 469 10.50 2.39 -4.26
CA VAL A 469 11.68 3.19 -4.69
C VAL A 469 12.63 2.33 -5.52
N VAL A 470 12.97 1.12 -5.04
CA VAL A 470 13.84 0.18 -5.77
C VAL A 470 13.26 -0.12 -7.17
N SER A 471 11.96 -0.43 -7.25
CA SER A 471 11.29 -0.69 -8.53
C SER A 471 11.37 0.52 -9.48
N CYS A 472 11.06 1.74 -9.02
CA CYS A 472 11.11 2.95 -9.83
C CYS A 472 12.51 3.26 -10.34
N VAL A 473 13.52 3.18 -9.47
CA VAL A 473 14.93 3.45 -9.84
C VAL A 473 15.41 2.49 -10.92
N ASN A 474 15.12 1.20 -10.77
CA ASN A 474 15.53 0.18 -11.74
C ASN A 474 14.69 0.23 -13.04
N GLN A 475 13.44 0.67 -12.98
CA GLN A 475 12.60 0.89 -14.15
C GLN A 475 13.13 2.03 -15.02
N VAL A 476 13.48 3.17 -14.42
CA VAL A 476 14.02 4.35 -15.13
C VAL A 476 15.47 4.09 -15.60
N GLY A 477 16.26 3.42 -14.76
CA GLY A 477 17.70 3.26 -14.95
C GLY A 477 18.47 4.51 -14.50
N VAL A 478 19.75 4.35 -14.21
CA VAL A 478 20.56 5.35 -13.50
C VAL A 478 21.81 5.70 -14.30
N ASN A 479 22.05 7.00 -14.53
CA ASN A 479 23.29 7.45 -15.14
C ASN A 479 24.44 7.34 -14.13
N LEU A 480 25.40 6.47 -14.42
CA LEU A 480 26.51 6.13 -13.53
C LEU A 480 27.42 7.35 -13.23
N ASN A 481 27.52 8.29 -14.18
CA ASN A 481 28.41 9.46 -14.06
C ASN A 481 27.81 10.64 -13.31
N THR A 482 26.46 10.69 -13.15
CA THR A 482 25.79 11.81 -12.48
C THR A 482 25.07 11.41 -11.20
N ALA A 483 24.79 10.12 -11.00
CA ALA A 483 24.01 9.64 -9.88
C ALA A 483 24.65 9.92 -8.52
N SER A 484 23.82 10.29 -7.55
CA SER A 484 24.21 10.41 -6.15
C SER A 484 24.43 9.03 -5.51
N LYS A 485 25.15 8.99 -4.39
CA LYS A 485 25.32 7.79 -3.55
C LYS A 485 23.94 7.20 -3.17
N ASN A 486 22.97 8.06 -2.82
CA ASN A 486 21.65 7.65 -2.41
C ASN A 486 20.88 6.98 -3.57
N LEU A 487 20.88 7.59 -4.75
CA LEU A 487 20.22 7.00 -5.92
C LEU A 487 20.85 5.65 -6.30
N LEU A 488 22.19 5.54 -6.28
CA LEU A 488 22.91 4.30 -6.56
C LEU A 488 22.56 3.18 -5.57
N SER A 489 22.30 3.49 -4.30
CA SER A 489 21.99 2.48 -3.29
C SER A 489 20.66 1.77 -3.51
N TYR A 490 19.77 2.30 -4.34
CA TYR A 490 18.52 1.66 -4.75
C TYR A 490 18.64 0.85 -6.06
N VAL A 491 19.80 0.89 -6.70
CA VAL A 491 20.05 0.04 -7.88
C VAL A 491 20.21 -1.41 -7.45
N SER A 492 19.60 -2.32 -8.18
CA SER A 492 19.69 -3.77 -7.95
C SER A 492 21.12 -4.22 -7.73
N GLY A 493 21.39 -4.96 -6.65
CA GLY A 493 22.72 -5.47 -6.32
C GLY A 493 23.71 -4.46 -5.71
N ILE A 494 23.31 -3.21 -5.52
CA ILE A 494 24.15 -2.15 -4.93
C ILE A 494 23.65 -1.80 -3.52
N ASN A 495 24.48 -2.02 -2.52
CA ASN A 495 24.23 -1.51 -1.17
C ASN A 495 24.93 -0.15 -0.95
N SER A 496 24.64 0.50 0.19
CA SER A 496 25.19 1.84 0.50
C SER A 496 26.72 1.90 0.46
N GLY A 497 27.42 0.83 0.91
CA GLY A 497 28.88 0.78 0.89
C GLY A 497 29.45 0.66 -0.53
N ILE A 498 28.79 -0.11 -1.40
CA ILE A 498 29.16 -0.21 -2.82
C ILE A 498 28.88 1.12 -3.53
N ALA A 499 27.71 1.74 -3.26
CA ALA A 499 27.37 3.05 -3.83
C ALA A 499 28.40 4.12 -3.49
N GLU A 500 28.88 4.16 -2.25
CA GLU A 500 29.95 5.06 -1.82
C GLU A 500 31.26 4.80 -2.57
N ASN A 501 31.64 3.53 -2.73
CA ASN A 501 32.84 3.15 -3.46
C ASN A 501 32.78 3.51 -4.96
N ILE A 502 31.57 3.37 -5.57
CA ILE A 502 31.35 3.81 -6.96
C ILE A 502 31.58 5.31 -7.09
N VAL A 503 31.03 6.12 -6.18
CA VAL A 503 31.25 7.59 -6.21
C VAL A 503 32.69 7.95 -5.99
N LYS A 504 33.38 7.32 -5.03
CA LYS A 504 34.84 7.53 -4.80
C LYS A 504 35.65 7.18 -6.03
N TYR A 505 35.43 5.99 -6.59
CA TYR A 505 36.17 5.55 -7.79
C TYR A 505 35.88 6.46 -9.01
N ARG A 506 34.64 6.90 -9.18
CA ARG A 506 34.26 7.88 -10.20
C ARG A 506 35.07 9.18 -10.08
N ASN A 507 35.21 9.69 -8.84
CA ASN A 507 36.00 10.92 -8.60
C ASN A 507 37.49 10.73 -8.89
N GLU A 508 38.06 9.54 -8.65
CA GLU A 508 39.42 9.19 -8.93
C GLU A 508 39.74 9.13 -10.45
N ILE A 509 38.83 8.50 -11.24
CA ILE A 509 39.01 8.30 -12.67
C ILE A 509 38.41 9.44 -13.52
N GLY A 510 37.71 10.39 -12.90
CA GLY A 510 36.98 11.48 -13.54
C GLY A 510 35.57 11.05 -14.04
N ARG A 511 35.49 9.99 -14.82
CA ARG A 511 34.21 9.43 -15.29
C ARG A 511 34.35 7.97 -15.71
N PHE A 512 33.26 7.23 -15.64
CA PHE A 512 33.16 5.90 -16.25
C PHE A 512 32.98 6.04 -17.76
N THR A 513 33.75 5.30 -18.56
CA THR A 513 33.64 5.20 -20.01
C THR A 513 33.05 3.84 -20.45
N SER A 514 33.08 2.85 -19.57
CA SER A 514 32.51 1.51 -19.81
C SER A 514 31.95 0.89 -18.54
N ARG A 515 30.87 0.13 -18.66
CA ARG A 515 30.31 -0.67 -17.58
C ARG A 515 31.31 -1.66 -16.98
N LYS A 516 32.26 -2.19 -17.79
CA LYS A 516 33.30 -3.11 -17.32
C LYS A 516 34.19 -2.49 -16.23
N GLN A 517 34.32 -1.16 -16.18
CA GLN A 517 35.10 -0.47 -15.14
C GLN A 517 34.50 -0.65 -13.75
N LEU A 518 33.20 -0.98 -13.63
CA LEU A 518 32.55 -1.29 -12.35
C LEU A 518 33.24 -2.45 -11.61
N LEU A 519 33.77 -3.43 -12.32
CA LEU A 519 34.53 -4.55 -11.73
C LEU A 519 35.81 -4.12 -11.02
N LYS A 520 36.28 -2.89 -11.26
CA LYS A 520 37.43 -2.30 -10.55
C LYS A 520 37.03 -1.57 -9.27
N VAL A 521 35.72 -1.38 -9.03
CA VAL A 521 35.23 -0.72 -7.82
C VAL A 521 35.38 -1.66 -6.63
N PRO A 522 35.95 -1.22 -5.50
CA PRO A 522 36.14 -2.05 -4.32
C PRO A 522 34.78 -2.62 -3.82
N ARG A 523 34.75 -3.90 -3.47
CA ARG A 523 33.58 -4.66 -3.01
C ARG A 523 32.47 -4.91 -4.05
N LEU A 524 32.61 -4.46 -5.28
CA LEU A 524 31.71 -4.78 -6.38
C LEU A 524 32.24 -6.01 -7.11
N GLY A 525 31.85 -7.20 -6.66
CA GLY A 525 32.21 -8.47 -7.28
C GLY A 525 31.34 -8.82 -8.49
N GLU A 526 31.62 -9.95 -9.15
CA GLU A 526 30.91 -10.41 -10.35
C GLU A 526 29.40 -10.51 -10.14
N LYS A 527 28.94 -11.02 -9.01
CA LYS A 527 27.52 -11.16 -8.69
C LYS A 527 26.83 -9.80 -8.56
N ALA A 528 27.44 -8.82 -7.90
CA ALA A 528 26.90 -7.47 -7.80
C ALA A 528 26.89 -6.78 -9.18
N PHE A 529 27.93 -7.01 -9.99
CA PHE A 529 28.00 -6.53 -11.36
C PHE A 529 26.88 -7.10 -12.22
N GLU A 530 26.65 -8.41 -12.19
CA GLU A 530 25.53 -9.07 -12.86
C GLU A 530 24.20 -8.41 -12.50
N GLN A 531 23.94 -8.16 -11.20
CA GLN A 531 22.67 -7.60 -10.74
C GLN A 531 22.47 -6.13 -11.14
N CYS A 532 23.54 -5.32 -11.22
CA CYS A 532 23.43 -3.86 -11.40
C CYS A 532 23.69 -3.36 -12.81
N ALA A 533 24.51 -4.06 -13.59
CA ALA A 533 25.08 -3.51 -14.84
C ALA A 533 24.01 -3.09 -15.86
N GLY A 534 22.91 -3.83 -15.98
CA GLY A 534 21.84 -3.49 -16.91
C GLY A 534 21.00 -2.27 -16.52
N PHE A 535 21.04 -1.89 -15.24
CA PHE A 535 20.31 -0.71 -14.71
C PHE A 535 21.17 0.57 -14.69
N LEU A 536 22.49 0.43 -14.81
CA LEU A 536 23.42 1.55 -14.85
C LEU A 536 23.72 1.93 -16.30
N ARG A 537 23.62 3.20 -16.63
CA ARG A 537 23.77 3.73 -17.98
C ARG A 537 24.95 4.69 -18.09
N ILE A 538 25.64 4.66 -19.21
CA ILE A 538 26.70 5.56 -19.57
C ILE A 538 26.37 6.16 -20.94
N PRO A 539 25.71 7.33 -21.03
CA PRO A 539 25.28 7.92 -22.30
C PRO A 539 26.41 8.11 -23.31
N ASP A 540 27.59 8.56 -22.82
CA ASP A 540 28.79 8.83 -23.62
C ASP A 540 29.86 7.75 -23.43
N GLY A 541 29.42 6.47 -23.32
CA GLY A 541 30.31 5.33 -23.15
C GLY A 541 31.01 4.91 -24.45
N GLU A 542 32.12 4.19 -24.31
CA GLU A 542 32.89 3.63 -25.45
C GLU A 542 32.07 2.58 -26.22
N ASN A 543 31.19 1.81 -25.53
CA ASN A 543 30.32 0.87 -26.17
C ASN A 543 28.89 1.47 -26.30
N ALA A 544 28.35 1.48 -27.52
CA ALA A 544 27.05 2.04 -27.79
C ALA A 544 25.91 1.38 -26.99
N LEU A 545 26.09 0.17 -26.49
CA LEU A 545 25.13 -0.53 -25.64
C LEU A 545 25.12 -0.04 -24.18
N ASP A 546 26.22 0.60 -23.73
CA ASP A 546 26.32 1.09 -22.35
C ASP A 546 25.31 2.22 -22.01
N LYS A 547 24.77 2.90 -23.04
CA LYS A 547 23.67 3.88 -22.88
C LYS A 547 22.28 3.24 -22.76
N SER A 548 22.13 1.96 -23.10
CA SER A 548 20.86 1.23 -23.19
C SER A 548 20.58 0.41 -21.93
N ALA A 549 19.42 -0.21 -21.83
CA ALA A 549 19.10 -1.19 -20.80
C ALA A 549 19.46 -2.63 -21.19
N VAL A 550 20.18 -2.82 -22.29
CA VAL A 550 20.68 -4.16 -22.68
C VAL A 550 21.72 -4.61 -21.64
N HIS A 551 21.54 -5.83 -21.14
CA HIS A 551 22.46 -6.39 -20.15
C HIS A 551 23.79 -6.80 -20.81
N PRO A 552 24.96 -6.63 -20.15
CA PRO A 552 26.26 -7.00 -20.73
C PRO A 552 26.37 -8.47 -21.18
N GLU A 553 25.65 -9.39 -20.56
CA GLU A 553 25.55 -10.80 -20.99
C GLU A 553 25.05 -10.97 -22.44
N ALA A 554 24.23 -10.02 -22.89
CA ALA A 554 23.63 -10.06 -24.23
C ALA A 554 24.43 -9.28 -25.28
N TYR A 555 25.55 -8.64 -24.94
CA TYR A 555 26.30 -7.83 -25.89
C TYR A 555 26.77 -8.65 -27.08
N ALA A 556 27.32 -9.84 -26.86
CA ALA A 556 27.76 -10.73 -27.93
C ALA A 556 26.65 -11.08 -28.93
N VAL A 557 25.40 -11.20 -28.45
CA VAL A 557 24.24 -11.47 -29.29
C VAL A 557 23.92 -10.27 -30.18
N VAL A 558 23.96 -9.05 -29.62
CA VAL A 558 23.70 -7.82 -30.38
C VAL A 558 24.83 -7.54 -31.39
N GLU A 559 26.10 -7.77 -31.00
CA GLU A 559 27.25 -7.68 -31.89
C GLU A 559 27.13 -8.64 -33.07
N LYS A 560 26.64 -9.87 -32.82
CA LYS A 560 26.33 -10.84 -33.88
C LYS A 560 25.20 -10.35 -34.79
N MET A 561 24.15 -9.71 -34.23
CA MET A 561 23.08 -9.12 -35.05
C MET A 561 23.62 -8.04 -35.99
N ALA A 562 24.52 -7.14 -35.49
CA ALA A 562 25.16 -6.11 -36.28
C ALA A 562 26.03 -6.72 -37.39
N ALA A 563 26.86 -7.71 -37.04
CA ALA A 563 27.75 -8.38 -37.99
C ALA A 563 26.96 -9.10 -39.09
N ASP A 564 25.89 -9.81 -38.79
CA ASP A 564 25.01 -10.50 -39.75
C ASP A 564 24.36 -9.50 -40.74
N LEU A 565 24.17 -8.25 -40.34
CA LEU A 565 23.62 -7.17 -41.15
C LEU A 565 24.72 -6.33 -41.83
N GLN A 566 26.00 -6.67 -41.61
CA GLN A 566 27.14 -5.94 -42.12
C GLN A 566 27.19 -4.45 -41.66
N LEU A 567 26.68 -4.17 -40.45
CA LEU A 567 26.61 -2.86 -39.82
C LEU A 567 27.61 -2.79 -38.65
N LYS A 568 28.04 -1.59 -38.33
CA LYS A 568 28.70 -1.31 -37.05
C LYS A 568 27.65 -1.24 -35.95
N LEU A 569 28.04 -1.52 -34.71
CA LEU A 569 27.12 -1.52 -33.56
C LEU A 569 26.44 -0.14 -33.39
N GLU A 570 27.18 0.95 -33.58
CA GLU A 570 26.70 2.33 -33.50
C GLU A 570 25.66 2.65 -34.59
N GLU A 571 25.74 1.99 -35.76
CA GLU A 571 24.83 2.16 -36.88
C GLU A 571 23.51 1.35 -36.67
N LEU A 572 23.58 0.24 -35.93
CA LEU A 572 22.43 -0.58 -35.60
C LEU A 572 21.60 0.10 -34.50
N VAL A 573 22.25 0.64 -33.45
CA VAL A 573 21.58 1.22 -32.29
C VAL A 573 20.84 2.51 -32.65
N GLY A 574 19.51 2.51 -32.54
CA GLY A 574 18.62 3.60 -32.96
C GLY A 574 18.07 3.48 -34.38
N ASN A 575 18.49 2.48 -35.15
CA ASN A 575 17.98 2.26 -36.51
C ASN A 575 16.72 1.42 -36.52
N GLU A 576 15.57 2.06 -36.29
CA GLU A 576 14.27 1.40 -36.16
C GLU A 576 13.89 0.54 -37.38
N THR A 577 14.20 1.00 -38.61
CA THR A 577 13.88 0.29 -39.85
C THR A 577 14.61 -1.04 -39.97
N THR A 578 15.89 -1.05 -39.63
CA THR A 578 16.73 -2.27 -39.69
C THR A 578 16.40 -3.20 -38.53
N ILE A 579 16.23 -2.66 -37.31
CA ILE A 579 15.94 -3.45 -36.11
C ILE A 579 14.60 -4.24 -36.28
N LYS A 580 13.55 -3.62 -36.84
CA LYS A 580 12.28 -4.29 -37.10
C LYS A 580 12.34 -5.47 -38.06
N GLN A 581 13.40 -5.59 -38.87
CA GLN A 581 13.62 -6.68 -39.80
C GLN A 581 14.36 -7.86 -39.17
N ILE A 582 14.90 -7.71 -37.95
CA ILE A 582 15.68 -8.76 -37.28
C ILE A 582 14.74 -9.86 -36.78
N PRO A 583 14.87 -11.10 -37.24
CA PRO A 583 14.05 -12.22 -36.75
C PRO A 583 14.57 -12.68 -35.38
N ALA A 584 13.84 -12.38 -34.31
CA ALA A 584 14.23 -12.68 -32.92
C ALA A 584 14.65 -14.15 -32.74
N LYS A 585 13.92 -15.11 -33.34
CA LYS A 585 14.19 -16.55 -33.20
C LYS A 585 15.58 -16.99 -33.68
N LYS A 586 16.19 -16.24 -34.60
CA LYS A 586 17.55 -16.55 -35.14
C LYS A 586 18.64 -16.39 -34.07
N TYR A 587 18.41 -15.55 -33.08
CA TYR A 587 19.41 -15.13 -32.10
C TYR A 587 19.18 -15.70 -30.70
N VAL A 588 18.21 -16.60 -30.56
CA VAL A 588 17.98 -17.35 -29.31
C VAL A 588 19.19 -18.24 -29.02
N THR A 589 19.65 -18.25 -27.77
CA THR A 589 20.76 -19.06 -27.27
C THR A 589 20.27 -19.93 -26.08
N GLU A 590 21.10 -20.78 -25.55
CA GLU A 590 20.77 -21.56 -24.34
C GLU A 590 20.48 -20.68 -23.10
N THR A 591 21.07 -19.50 -23.04
CA THR A 591 20.97 -18.57 -21.89
C THR A 591 20.02 -17.39 -22.13
N ILE A 592 19.73 -17.04 -23.38
CA ILE A 592 18.93 -15.88 -23.77
C ILE A 592 17.82 -16.36 -24.70
N GLY A 593 16.58 -16.36 -24.20
CA GLY A 593 15.41 -16.80 -24.93
C GLY A 593 14.75 -15.72 -25.77
N GLU A 594 13.64 -16.07 -26.42
CA GLU A 594 12.92 -15.21 -27.35
C GLU A 594 12.35 -13.95 -26.67
N LEU A 595 11.89 -14.06 -25.42
CA LEU A 595 11.34 -12.91 -24.67
C LEU A 595 12.40 -11.85 -24.43
N THR A 596 13.59 -12.26 -23.98
CA THR A 596 14.72 -11.37 -23.77
C THR A 596 15.21 -10.74 -25.07
N ILE A 597 15.28 -11.51 -26.17
CA ILE A 597 15.65 -10.95 -27.50
C ILE A 597 14.65 -9.88 -27.95
N ASN A 598 13.36 -10.11 -27.80
CA ASN A 598 12.34 -9.13 -28.14
C ASN A 598 12.46 -7.84 -27.33
N ASP A 599 12.79 -7.94 -26.04
CA ASP A 599 13.02 -6.77 -25.20
C ASP A 599 14.30 -6.02 -25.62
N ILE A 600 15.37 -6.75 -25.99
CA ILE A 600 16.61 -6.15 -26.55
C ILE A 600 16.29 -5.38 -27.83
N LEU A 601 15.54 -5.96 -28.76
CA LEU A 601 15.17 -5.28 -30.01
C LEU A 601 14.36 -4.00 -29.75
N LYS A 602 13.43 -4.01 -28.82
CA LYS A 602 12.67 -2.80 -28.40
C LYS A 602 13.60 -1.73 -27.83
N GLU A 603 14.52 -2.13 -26.97
CA GLU A 603 15.49 -1.23 -26.35
C GLU A 603 16.45 -0.61 -27.37
N LEU A 604 16.89 -1.38 -28.37
CA LEU A 604 17.78 -0.90 -29.43
C LEU A 604 17.12 0.18 -30.30
N VAL A 605 15.78 0.14 -30.48
CA VAL A 605 15.07 1.19 -31.27
C VAL A 605 15.19 2.56 -30.60
N LYS A 606 15.05 2.61 -29.29
CA LYS A 606 15.14 3.88 -28.50
C LYS A 606 16.00 3.64 -27.26
N PRO A 607 17.33 3.56 -27.41
CA PRO A 607 18.21 3.16 -26.34
C PRO A 607 18.20 4.18 -25.20
N GLY A 608 17.99 3.69 -23.99
CA GLY A 608 18.01 4.52 -22.79
C GLY A 608 16.88 5.55 -22.71
N LEU A 609 15.78 5.32 -23.43
CA LEU A 609 14.60 6.20 -23.33
C LEU A 609 14.09 6.23 -21.89
N ASP A 610 13.96 7.44 -21.35
CA ASP A 610 13.28 7.64 -20.08
C ASP A 610 11.79 7.37 -20.27
N PRO A 611 11.17 6.45 -19.48
CA PRO A 611 9.76 6.12 -19.63
C PRO A 611 8.83 7.22 -19.14
N ARG A 612 9.37 8.26 -18.46
CA ARG A 612 8.59 9.37 -17.93
C ARG A 612 8.20 10.35 -19.03
N SER A 613 7.01 10.94 -18.94
CA SER A 613 6.49 11.93 -19.90
C SER A 613 7.23 13.29 -19.76
N GLU A 614 6.98 14.21 -20.68
CA GLU A 614 7.51 15.58 -20.59
C GLU A 614 6.68 16.44 -19.61
N VAL A 615 7.37 17.38 -18.93
CA VAL A 615 6.71 18.36 -18.02
C VAL A 615 5.92 19.37 -18.81
N GLN A 616 4.70 19.66 -18.36
CA GLN A 616 3.85 20.72 -18.89
C GLN A 616 3.51 21.73 -17.79
N ALA A 617 3.60 23.02 -18.07
CA ALA A 617 3.14 24.06 -17.16
C ALA A 617 1.61 23.99 -16.94
N PHE A 618 1.15 24.41 -15.78
CA PHE A 618 -0.27 24.42 -15.39
C PHE A 618 -0.64 25.75 -14.75
N GLU A 619 -1.86 26.20 -15.04
CA GLU A 619 -2.40 27.44 -14.47
C GLU A 619 -3.67 27.14 -13.68
N TYR A 620 -3.64 27.46 -12.39
CA TYR A 620 -4.81 27.41 -11.53
C TYR A 620 -5.76 28.59 -11.78
N ALA A 621 -7.00 28.45 -11.34
CA ALA A 621 -7.92 29.57 -11.27
C ALA A 621 -7.46 30.62 -10.23
N ASN A 622 -7.86 31.87 -10.39
CA ASN A 622 -7.56 32.95 -9.43
C ASN A 622 -8.46 32.88 -8.18
N ILE A 623 -8.40 31.75 -7.46
CA ILE A 623 -9.16 31.45 -6.24
C ILE A 623 -8.15 31.05 -5.17
N PHE A 624 -8.23 31.65 -3.98
CA PHE A 624 -7.21 31.51 -2.93
C PHE A 624 -7.73 30.99 -1.60
N SER A 625 -9.04 31.09 -1.39
CA SER A 625 -9.69 30.70 -0.15
C SER A 625 -10.92 29.83 -0.42
N ILE A 626 -11.20 28.92 0.50
CA ILE A 626 -12.41 28.08 0.43
C ILE A 626 -13.69 28.93 0.44
N ASP A 627 -13.66 30.13 1.02
CA ASP A 627 -14.80 31.07 1.07
C ASP A 627 -15.15 31.65 -0.32
N GLU A 628 -14.19 31.64 -1.25
CA GLU A 628 -14.38 32.08 -2.63
C GLU A 628 -14.94 30.97 -3.53
N VAL A 629 -14.94 29.73 -3.05
CA VAL A 629 -15.39 28.54 -3.80
C VAL A 629 -16.91 28.41 -3.65
N THR A 630 -17.64 28.43 -4.76
CA THR A 630 -19.10 28.24 -4.74
C THR A 630 -19.53 27.06 -5.60
N ALA A 631 -20.62 26.39 -5.19
CA ALA A 631 -21.19 25.30 -5.95
C ALA A 631 -21.54 25.71 -7.38
N GLY A 632 -21.23 24.85 -8.35
CA GLY A 632 -21.44 25.12 -9.78
C GLY A 632 -20.22 25.68 -10.51
N MET A 633 -19.21 26.19 -9.83
CA MET A 633 -17.95 26.63 -10.47
C MET A 633 -17.27 25.49 -11.21
N VAL A 634 -16.74 25.77 -12.40
CA VAL A 634 -15.88 24.86 -13.16
C VAL A 634 -14.48 25.46 -13.18
N ILE A 635 -13.53 24.74 -12.56
CA ILE A 635 -12.19 25.23 -12.31
C ILE A 635 -11.15 24.17 -12.62
N PRO A 636 -9.95 24.56 -13.05
CA PRO A 636 -8.83 23.63 -13.23
C PRO A 636 -8.28 23.18 -11.88
N GLY A 637 -7.87 21.91 -11.80
CA GLY A 637 -7.24 21.34 -10.63
C GLY A 637 -6.18 20.32 -10.99
N VAL A 638 -5.38 19.96 -10.00
CA VAL A 638 -4.33 18.93 -10.11
C VAL A 638 -4.63 17.81 -9.13
N VAL A 639 -4.57 16.56 -9.59
CA VAL A 639 -4.75 15.39 -8.74
C VAL A 639 -3.56 15.25 -7.80
N THR A 640 -3.81 15.36 -6.50
CA THR A 640 -2.78 15.31 -5.44
C THR A 640 -2.70 13.96 -4.76
N ASN A 641 -3.82 13.22 -4.69
CA ASN A 641 -3.86 11.92 -4.04
C ASN A 641 -4.96 11.04 -4.65
N LEU A 642 -4.69 9.75 -4.76
CA LEU A 642 -5.67 8.73 -5.19
C LEU A 642 -5.96 7.78 -4.05
N THR A 643 -7.24 7.45 -3.87
CA THR A 643 -7.74 6.48 -2.92
C THR A 643 -8.78 5.60 -3.60
N ARG A 644 -9.11 4.43 -3.06
CA ARG A 644 -10.14 3.56 -3.67
C ARG A 644 -11.53 4.20 -3.77
N PHE A 645 -11.85 5.17 -2.93
CA PHE A 645 -13.15 5.83 -2.93
C PHE A 645 -13.21 7.10 -3.74
N GLY A 646 -12.07 7.62 -4.22
CA GLY A 646 -12.03 8.84 -5.01
C GLY A 646 -10.64 9.44 -5.15
N ALA A 647 -10.57 10.57 -5.84
CA ALA A 647 -9.37 11.38 -6.07
C ALA A 647 -9.44 12.69 -5.29
N PHE A 648 -8.36 13.08 -4.66
CA PHE A 648 -8.18 14.41 -4.10
C PHE A 648 -7.57 15.31 -5.17
N VAL A 649 -8.13 16.49 -5.30
CA VAL A 649 -7.76 17.45 -6.34
C VAL A 649 -7.50 18.81 -5.69
N ASP A 650 -6.27 19.31 -5.83
CA ASP A 650 -5.94 20.70 -5.51
C ASP A 650 -6.54 21.62 -6.58
N ILE A 651 -7.41 22.51 -6.16
CA ILE A 651 -8.06 23.52 -7.01
C ILE A 651 -7.48 24.92 -6.78
N GLY A 652 -6.37 25.00 -6.05
CA GLY A 652 -5.68 26.23 -5.75
C GLY A 652 -6.07 26.92 -4.44
N VAL A 653 -6.88 26.27 -3.59
CA VAL A 653 -7.16 26.70 -2.22
C VAL A 653 -6.40 25.81 -1.24
N LYS A 654 -6.29 26.23 0.03
CA LYS A 654 -5.47 25.49 1.06
C LYS A 654 -5.95 24.07 1.36
N GLN A 655 -7.00 23.60 0.71
CA GLN A 655 -7.61 22.30 0.95
C GLN A 655 -8.01 21.65 -0.36
N ASP A 656 -7.62 20.39 -0.49
CA ASP A 656 -8.01 19.57 -1.62
C ASP A 656 -9.50 19.29 -1.60
N GLY A 657 -10.13 19.32 -2.76
CA GLY A 657 -11.48 18.84 -2.96
C GLY A 657 -11.48 17.34 -3.28
N LEU A 658 -12.56 16.65 -2.90
CA LEU A 658 -12.74 15.22 -3.17
C LEU A 658 -13.62 15.03 -4.40
N VAL A 659 -13.12 14.29 -5.39
CA VAL A 659 -13.90 13.71 -6.48
C VAL A 659 -14.18 12.25 -6.12
N HIS A 660 -15.41 11.93 -5.73
CA HIS A 660 -15.79 10.55 -5.43
C HIS A 660 -15.65 9.66 -6.69
N VAL A 661 -15.38 8.35 -6.53
CA VAL A 661 -15.17 7.42 -7.67
C VAL A 661 -16.30 7.47 -8.69
N SER A 662 -17.55 7.63 -8.27
CA SER A 662 -18.73 7.78 -9.15
C SER A 662 -18.79 9.10 -9.94
N GLU A 663 -18.00 10.11 -9.54
CA GLU A 663 -17.93 11.44 -10.13
C GLU A 663 -16.69 11.66 -11.02
N ILE A 664 -15.89 10.62 -11.25
CA ILE A 664 -14.69 10.67 -12.11
C ILE A 664 -15.07 10.49 -13.57
N SER A 665 -15.90 9.50 -13.89
CA SER A 665 -16.24 9.15 -15.28
C SER A 665 -17.71 8.78 -15.47
N HIS A 666 -18.19 8.86 -16.70
CA HIS A 666 -19.49 8.29 -17.11
C HIS A 666 -19.45 6.76 -17.20
N GLU A 667 -18.30 6.17 -17.38
CA GLU A 667 -18.09 4.73 -17.32
C GLU A 667 -18.02 4.25 -15.87
N TYR A 668 -18.50 3.06 -15.60
CA TYR A 668 -18.37 2.46 -14.27
C TYR A 668 -16.91 2.06 -14.04
N ILE A 669 -16.29 2.62 -13.01
CA ILE A 669 -14.94 2.29 -12.56
C ILE A 669 -14.98 1.90 -11.08
N THR A 670 -14.10 0.99 -10.69
CA THR A 670 -13.97 0.55 -9.30
C THR A 670 -12.77 1.17 -8.59
N ASP A 671 -11.80 1.61 -9.38
CA ASP A 671 -10.58 2.26 -8.88
C ASP A 671 -10.31 3.55 -9.66
N PRO A 672 -10.17 4.71 -8.98
CA PRO A 672 -9.78 5.96 -9.62
C PRO A 672 -8.52 5.87 -10.49
N ALA A 673 -7.55 5.02 -10.11
CA ALA A 673 -6.30 4.81 -10.85
C ALA A 673 -6.50 4.24 -12.28
N GLU A 674 -7.70 3.70 -12.59
CA GLU A 674 -8.04 3.28 -13.95
C GLU A 674 -8.13 4.47 -14.94
N LYS A 675 -8.45 5.66 -14.44
CA LYS A 675 -8.70 6.87 -15.26
C LYS A 675 -7.84 8.07 -14.91
N LEU A 676 -7.26 8.11 -13.71
CA LEU A 676 -6.51 9.26 -13.21
C LEU A 676 -5.14 8.83 -12.70
N LYS A 677 -4.18 9.76 -12.79
CA LYS A 677 -2.85 9.64 -12.20
C LYS A 677 -2.57 10.85 -11.31
N LEU A 678 -1.63 10.73 -10.38
CA LEU A 678 -1.13 11.89 -9.63
C LEU A 678 -0.53 12.91 -10.61
N ASN A 679 -0.71 14.17 -10.28
CA ASN A 679 -0.34 15.31 -11.09
C ASN A 679 -1.13 15.45 -12.41
N ASP A 680 -2.15 14.64 -12.65
CA ASP A 680 -3.05 14.84 -13.77
C ASP A 680 -3.78 16.19 -13.61
N LYS A 681 -3.84 16.93 -14.72
CA LYS A 681 -4.51 18.20 -14.82
C LYS A 681 -5.93 17.95 -15.28
N VAL A 682 -6.87 18.30 -14.42
CA VAL A 682 -8.29 18.00 -14.64
C VAL A 682 -9.14 19.26 -14.51
N MET A 683 -10.22 19.32 -15.29
CA MET A 683 -11.28 20.27 -15.03
C MET A 683 -12.28 19.67 -14.07
N VAL A 684 -12.61 20.38 -13.01
CA VAL A 684 -13.57 19.92 -12.00
C VAL A 684 -14.68 20.93 -11.82
N LYS A 685 -15.89 20.41 -11.60
CA LYS A 685 -17.04 21.20 -11.19
C LYS A 685 -17.25 21.05 -9.69
N VAL A 686 -17.40 22.17 -9.00
CA VAL A 686 -17.72 22.20 -7.57
C VAL A 686 -19.18 21.75 -7.39
N VAL A 687 -19.38 20.65 -6.66
CA VAL A 687 -20.70 20.10 -6.36
C VAL A 687 -21.24 20.70 -5.06
N GLU A 688 -20.41 20.71 -4.02
CA GLU A 688 -20.79 21.17 -2.69
C GLU A 688 -19.56 21.71 -1.93
N VAL A 689 -19.79 22.72 -1.07
CA VAL A 689 -18.76 23.27 -0.18
C VAL A 689 -19.30 23.28 1.24
N ASP A 690 -18.65 22.54 2.14
CA ASP A 690 -18.91 22.55 3.58
C ASP A 690 -17.83 23.36 4.31
N LEU A 691 -18.14 24.62 4.58
CA LEU A 691 -17.23 25.56 5.25
C LEU A 691 -16.94 25.16 6.71
N GLN A 692 -17.86 24.48 7.39
CA GLN A 692 -17.67 24.08 8.80
C GLN A 692 -16.68 22.93 8.91
N ARG A 693 -16.79 21.96 7.99
CA ARG A 693 -15.90 20.80 7.92
C ARG A 693 -14.69 21.05 7.02
N LYS A 694 -14.67 22.19 6.34
CA LYS A 694 -13.68 22.56 5.34
C LYS A 694 -13.55 21.47 4.26
N ARG A 695 -14.67 20.98 3.73
CA ARG A 695 -14.70 19.95 2.69
C ARG A 695 -15.28 20.52 1.40
N ILE A 696 -14.70 20.13 0.27
CA ILE A 696 -15.14 20.51 -1.06
C ILE A 696 -15.43 19.22 -1.83
N ALA A 697 -16.66 19.03 -2.28
CA ALA A 697 -17.03 17.94 -3.17
C ALA A 697 -16.93 18.38 -4.61
N LEU A 698 -16.25 17.60 -5.44
CA LEU A 698 -15.93 17.92 -6.84
C LEU A 698 -16.44 16.82 -7.77
N SER A 699 -16.64 17.15 -9.04
CA SER A 699 -16.98 16.21 -10.10
C SER A 699 -16.20 16.51 -11.37
N ILE A 700 -15.48 15.53 -11.90
CA ILE A 700 -14.87 15.55 -13.23
C ILE A 700 -15.93 15.19 -14.26
N LYS A 701 -16.77 14.20 -13.96
CA LYS A 701 -17.85 13.70 -14.82
C LYS A 701 -18.78 14.82 -15.32
N GLN A 702 -19.12 15.78 -14.47
CA GLN A 702 -20.00 16.89 -14.83
C GLN A 702 -19.34 17.97 -15.70
N THR A 703 -18.05 17.88 -15.95
CA THR A 703 -17.33 18.77 -16.90
C THR A 703 -17.20 18.14 -18.28
N GLN A 704 -17.53 16.87 -18.42
CA GLN A 704 -17.46 16.12 -19.68
C GLN A 704 -18.85 16.06 -20.32
N GLU A 705 -18.92 16.15 -21.64
CA GLU A 705 -20.16 15.88 -22.36
C GLU A 705 -20.56 14.41 -22.14
N ALA A 706 -21.82 14.21 -21.74
CA ALA A 706 -22.33 12.86 -21.62
C ALA A 706 -22.22 12.16 -22.98
N PRO A 707 -21.69 10.93 -23.07
CA PRO A 707 -21.65 10.20 -24.31
C PRO A 707 -23.07 10.14 -24.87
N ALA A 708 -23.25 10.57 -26.12
CA ALA A 708 -24.55 10.54 -26.80
C ALA A 708 -25.11 9.12 -26.62
N LYS A 709 -26.31 9.02 -26.04
CA LYS A 709 -27.00 7.72 -25.91
C LYS A 709 -27.05 7.15 -27.32
N ALA A 710 -26.29 6.10 -27.58
CA ALA A 710 -26.40 5.34 -28.80
C ALA A 710 -27.89 4.95 -28.93
N GLU A 711 -28.56 5.55 -29.89
CA GLU A 711 -29.92 5.15 -30.25
C GLU A 711 -29.86 3.64 -30.53
N ARG A 712 -30.44 2.87 -29.61
CA ARG A 712 -30.68 1.46 -29.88
C ARG A 712 -31.58 1.41 -31.10
N HIS A 713 -31.01 1.19 -32.27
CA HIS A 713 -31.76 0.81 -33.46
C HIS A 713 -32.68 -0.34 -33.03
N LYS A 714 -33.98 -0.05 -32.97
CA LYS A 714 -35.01 -1.06 -32.92
C LYS A 714 -34.90 -1.90 -34.18
N VAL A 715 -34.18 -3.01 -34.08
CA VAL A 715 -34.35 -4.09 -35.03
C VAL A 715 -35.79 -4.59 -34.81
N GLN A 716 -36.66 -4.28 -35.75
CA GLN A 716 -37.98 -4.92 -35.85
C GLN A 716 -37.76 -6.38 -36.16
N GLY A 717 -37.61 -7.19 -35.12
CA GLY A 717 -37.72 -8.64 -35.12
C GLY A 717 -39.04 -9.01 -34.45
N GLN A 718 -39.83 -9.78 -35.14
CA GLN A 718 -41.17 -10.25 -34.77
C GLN A 718 -41.32 -10.61 -33.30
N ALA A 719 -42.27 -9.94 -32.67
CA ALA A 719 -42.64 -10.19 -31.27
C ALA A 719 -43.33 -11.52 -31.13
N THR A 720 -42.65 -12.51 -30.62
CA THR A 720 -43.30 -13.63 -29.92
C THR A 720 -43.69 -13.11 -28.53
N ARG A 721 -45.00 -13.05 -28.30
CA ARG A 721 -45.64 -12.70 -27.04
C ARG A 721 -45.11 -13.60 -25.91
N PHE A 722 -44.22 -13.06 -25.05
CA PHE A 722 -44.06 -13.62 -23.72
C PHE A 722 -45.14 -13.02 -22.82
N LYS A 723 -45.94 -13.88 -22.22
CA LYS A 723 -46.92 -13.55 -21.21
C LYS A 723 -46.26 -12.88 -20.05
N LYS A 724 -46.93 -11.82 -19.51
CA LYS A 724 -46.69 -11.15 -18.26
C LYS A 724 -46.40 -12.17 -17.14
N GLU A 725 -45.25 -12.06 -16.47
CA GLU A 725 -45.03 -12.74 -15.18
C GLU A 725 -45.97 -12.15 -14.16
N GLU A 726 -46.79 -13.01 -13.57
CA GLU A 726 -47.66 -12.70 -12.43
C GLU A 726 -46.81 -12.51 -11.17
N ASP A 727 -47.16 -11.48 -10.43
CA ASP A 727 -46.56 -11.07 -9.16
C ASP A 727 -46.70 -12.18 -8.12
N LEU A 728 -45.57 -12.77 -7.70
CA LEU A 728 -45.50 -13.93 -6.81
C LEU A 728 -45.58 -13.58 -5.32
N SER A 729 -45.89 -12.34 -4.97
CA SER A 729 -45.88 -11.87 -3.56
C SER A 729 -47.01 -12.42 -2.66
N ASN A 730 -47.95 -13.21 -3.18
CA ASN A 730 -49.10 -13.72 -2.43
C ASN A 730 -49.33 -15.23 -2.52
N LEU A 731 -48.33 -16.02 -2.90
CA LEU A 731 -48.46 -17.48 -2.96
C LEU A 731 -48.03 -18.16 -1.68
N THR A 732 -48.83 -19.10 -1.17
CA THR A 732 -48.44 -19.93 -0.02
C THR A 732 -47.29 -20.88 -0.42
N VAL A 733 -46.54 -21.37 0.59
CA VAL A 733 -45.38 -22.27 0.40
C VAL A 733 -45.77 -23.53 -0.41
N ASN A 734 -46.99 -24.01 -0.31
CA ASN A 734 -47.50 -25.15 -1.06
C ASN A 734 -47.69 -24.84 -2.55
N ASP A 735 -48.12 -23.63 -2.89
CA ASP A 735 -48.34 -23.21 -4.29
C ASP A 735 -46.98 -22.99 -5.00
N ALA A 736 -45.97 -22.49 -4.27
CA ALA A 736 -44.59 -22.34 -4.77
C ALA A 736 -43.92 -23.71 -5.03
N LEU A 737 -44.15 -24.69 -4.17
CA LEU A 737 -43.69 -26.07 -4.34
C LEU A 737 -44.37 -26.79 -5.52
N ALA A 738 -45.66 -26.54 -5.75
CA ALA A 738 -46.38 -27.08 -6.90
C ALA A 738 -45.92 -26.48 -8.23
N ALA A 739 -45.59 -25.17 -8.25
CA ALA A 739 -45.02 -24.49 -9.42
C ALA A 739 -43.62 -24.98 -9.74
N LEU A 740 -42.77 -25.23 -8.72
CA LEU A 740 -41.40 -25.79 -8.88
C LEU A 740 -41.44 -27.24 -9.43
N LYS A 741 -42.36 -28.11 -8.91
CA LYS A 741 -42.56 -29.48 -9.44
C LYS A 741 -42.99 -29.47 -10.89
N LYS A 742 -43.78 -28.49 -11.34
CA LYS A 742 -44.22 -28.37 -12.72
C LYS A 742 -43.13 -27.86 -13.67
N LYS A 743 -42.12 -27.17 -13.14
CA LYS A 743 -40.99 -26.57 -13.95
C LYS A 743 -39.82 -27.53 -14.06
N PHE A 744 -39.64 -28.48 -13.17
CA PHE A 744 -38.48 -29.39 -13.09
C PHE A 744 -38.88 -30.88 -13.06
N GLY A 745 -40.14 -31.22 -13.34
CA GLY A 745 -40.59 -32.58 -13.40
C GLY A 745 -40.47 -33.14 -14.82
N LYS A 746 -39.29 -33.71 -15.06
CA LYS A 746 -39.06 -34.91 -15.87
C LYS A 746 -38.03 -35.74 -15.17
#